data_1e0fd2b9b06856239b76a9aa985a343e
#
_entry.id   1e0fd2b9b06856239b76a9aa985a343e
#
_cell.length_a   1.000
_cell.length_b   1.000
_cell.length_c   1.000
_cell.angle_alpha   90.00
_cell.angle_beta   90.00
_cell.angle_gamma   90.00
#
_symmetry.space_group_name_H-M   'P 1'
#
loop_
_entity.id
_entity.type
_entity.pdbx_description
1 polymer ?
#
loop_
_entity_poly.entity_id
_entity_poly.type
_entity_poly.pdbx_seq_one_letter_code
_entity_poly.pdbx_strand_id
1 'polypeptide(L)'
;MMKKIILTLFLSGFIVNTYAQEKAKSQVKEKEIEGVVITKTKKAVEQKADRTIFDFSEQPQLNNGNVLEGIKKLPGLVSTDIAGMMYQGKILDVYLNGRPLNITSNELNSFLEGMPANSVDRIEVITQPGAEFPATSGGAIMNIITNKNANKYLTATYSGNYSFTNYGKFRSRTSNSLNLNARNKYFGWQLNIGQNYRESMLNTNQNDLLLSNTDRIGRGYFAKSGLTFDLGHDRLLVNYDIYHNKNSNYTESNGFADLPFIPVKDSIREGYFHAFDAAYTNNLRQEAVVTYQKRFSDKSQKLDFQFGYTKSTSKFDQNNIYRDINYINPDYSFPRFSDGILLNNESDMRIANFKVDYSQPIKILDGGKVSLGGLYEKQNFDTQSRGLTNLDYQRQTASTYLEFQAKLKKFDFTLGVRAENYDISGITRVIDSTGSVVQKDLLPFNKFKLFPNASVQYSLMNQVSLSANYNKKISLPSISVLNPNNTTFQGPNTQVNGNPNLQPTIFDNYEIKLSAFDYAFIGYSVSSAKNQVAQIIRKEGKNLFNEQVNISNMRIHNFSVGLPVPFMIFSKPMSEIMKFNFNPDKINFMYIYAGYQKHEIDNLNNRGFWIFNVMTQLILPKQIKLTANYSYLTPRAGYFYFTAEKPFSNTVDITLTKKFLDNRLTVSVFANDIFNGQVMQVRSNPPNGESVYLRSKYDTRNFGISINYKIPTKNKLAKEDPNILNNTKKEDSGGVMQQDK
;
A
#
# COMPACT_ATOMS: atom_id res chain seq x y z
N MET A 1 -17.15 -34.61 2.21
CA MET A 1 -18.62 -34.47 2.18
C MET A 1 -19.09 -33.02 2.33
N MET A 2 -18.42 -32.14 3.03
CA MET A 2 -18.78 -30.71 3.19
C MET A 2 -18.59 -29.84 1.95
N LYS A 3 -17.75 -30.18 0.99
CA LYS A 3 -17.54 -29.39 -0.25
C LYS A 3 -18.70 -29.46 -1.26
N LYS A 4 -19.57 -30.46 -1.18
CA LYS A 4 -20.74 -30.57 -2.06
C LYS A 4 -21.99 -29.84 -1.54
N ILE A 5 -22.08 -29.55 -0.26
CA ILE A 5 -23.24 -28.91 0.37
C ILE A 5 -23.24 -27.38 0.12
N ILE A 6 -22.08 -26.76 0.02
CA ILE A 6 -21.97 -25.31 -0.21
C ILE A 6 -22.32 -24.93 -1.65
N LEU A 7 -22.04 -25.80 -2.62
CA LEU A 7 -22.36 -25.56 -4.03
C LEU A 7 -23.87 -25.72 -4.31
N THR A 8 -24.55 -26.59 -3.57
CA THR A 8 -25.99 -26.85 -3.73
C THR A 8 -26.86 -25.75 -3.11
N LEU A 9 -26.39 -25.08 -2.08
CA LEU A 9 -27.08 -23.94 -1.45
C LEU A 9 -26.97 -22.63 -2.29
N PHE A 10 -25.98 -22.53 -3.16
CA PHE A 10 -25.86 -21.37 -4.06
C PHE A 10 -26.69 -21.49 -5.37
N LEU A 11 -27.04 -22.70 -5.79
CA LEU A 11 -27.84 -22.94 -6.99
C LEU A 11 -29.34 -23.03 -6.72
N SER A 12 -29.78 -23.31 -5.49
CA SER A 12 -31.21 -23.42 -5.13
C SER A 12 -31.90 -22.07 -4.83
N GLY A 13 -31.16 -20.98 -4.78
CA GLY A 13 -31.72 -19.63 -4.55
C GLY A 13 -32.19 -18.87 -5.79
N PHE A 14 -32.06 -19.45 -6.98
CA PHE A 14 -32.35 -18.73 -8.25
C PHE A 14 -33.65 -19.16 -8.96
N ILE A 15 -34.51 -19.94 -8.33
CA ILE A 15 -35.83 -20.26 -8.91
C ILE A 15 -36.89 -19.72 -7.96
N VAL A 16 -37.19 -18.44 -8.06
CA VAL A 16 -38.44 -17.85 -7.58
C VAL A 16 -39.09 -17.18 -8.77
N ASN A 17 -40.26 -17.73 -9.13
CA ASN A 17 -41.12 -17.40 -10.22
C ASN A 17 -41.41 -15.90 -10.35
N THR A 18 -41.16 -15.35 -11.53
CA THR A 18 -41.76 -14.11 -12.01
C THR A 18 -43.19 -14.34 -12.46
N TYR A 19 -44.15 -13.95 -11.64
CA TYR A 19 -45.47 -13.57 -12.12
C TYR A 19 -45.62 -12.06 -11.97
N ALA A 20 -45.46 -11.36 -13.08
CA ALA A 20 -45.78 -9.95 -13.19
C ALA A 20 -47.23 -9.80 -13.56
N GLN A 21 -48.04 -9.23 -12.70
CA GLN A 21 -49.35 -8.69 -13.07
C GLN A 21 -49.16 -7.28 -13.64
N GLU A 22 -49.52 -7.11 -14.91
CA GLU A 22 -49.82 -5.81 -15.50
C GLU A 22 -50.97 -5.13 -14.76
N LYS A 23 -50.78 -3.89 -14.35
CA LYS A 23 -51.87 -2.95 -14.03
C LYS A 23 -51.58 -1.57 -14.62
N ALA A 24 -52.57 -1.24 -15.44
CA ALA A 24 -52.99 -0.01 -16.09
C ALA A 24 -52.24 1.30 -15.81
N LYS A 25 -51.89 1.96 -16.91
CA LYS A 25 -51.52 3.36 -17.03
C LYS A 25 -52.58 4.31 -16.48
N SER A 26 -52.26 5.13 -15.52
CA SER A 26 -52.92 6.43 -15.34
C SER A 26 -51.89 7.52 -15.73
N GLN A 27 -52.25 8.30 -16.73
CA GLN A 27 -51.47 9.45 -17.18
C GLN A 27 -51.65 10.56 -16.16
N VAL A 28 -50.55 10.89 -15.46
CA VAL A 28 -50.38 12.17 -14.76
C VAL A 28 -49.38 12.98 -15.59
N LYS A 29 -49.86 14.06 -16.21
CA LYS A 29 -48.99 15.06 -16.85
C LYS A 29 -48.19 15.78 -15.73
N GLU A 30 -46.97 15.38 -15.54
CA GLU A 30 -46.00 16.20 -14.83
C GLU A 30 -45.38 17.24 -15.78
N LYS A 31 -45.54 18.51 -15.46
CA LYS A 31 -44.78 19.59 -16.08
C LYS A 31 -43.32 19.43 -15.64
N GLU A 32 -42.45 19.01 -16.54
CA GLU A 32 -41.00 19.12 -16.38
C GLU A 32 -40.63 20.59 -16.27
N ILE A 33 -40.24 21.02 -15.08
CA ILE A 33 -39.42 22.22 -14.91
C ILE A 33 -37.99 21.76 -15.24
N GLU A 34 -37.44 22.21 -16.35
CA GLU A 34 -36.02 22.05 -16.67
C GLU A 34 -35.19 22.75 -15.61
N GLY A 35 -34.91 22.03 -14.51
CA GLY A 35 -33.86 22.39 -13.60
C GLY A 35 -32.53 22.12 -14.29
N VAL A 36 -31.76 23.19 -14.55
CA VAL A 36 -30.37 23.06 -14.98
C VAL A 36 -29.60 22.32 -13.88
N VAL A 37 -29.50 21.00 -14.02
CA VAL A 37 -28.64 20.19 -13.19
C VAL A 37 -27.22 20.45 -13.68
N ILE A 38 -26.50 21.33 -13.00
CA ILE A 38 -25.04 21.48 -13.17
C ILE A 38 -24.44 20.18 -12.61
N THR A 39 -24.39 19.14 -13.40
CA THR A 39 -23.59 17.95 -13.12
C THR A 39 -22.13 18.31 -13.34
N LYS A 40 -21.43 18.67 -12.24
CA LYS A 40 -19.98 18.79 -12.28
C LYS A 40 -19.43 17.41 -12.64
N THR A 41 -18.97 17.25 -13.87
CA THR A 41 -18.36 16.00 -14.36
C THR A 41 -17.16 15.71 -13.48
N LYS A 42 -17.11 14.54 -12.85
CA LYS A 42 -15.96 14.09 -12.09
C LYS A 42 -14.77 13.93 -13.05
N LYS A 43 -13.61 14.43 -12.65
CA LYS A 43 -12.37 14.26 -13.42
C LYS A 43 -11.73 12.93 -13.07
N ALA A 44 -11.24 12.19 -14.06
CA ALA A 44 -10.56 10.91 -13.84
C ALA A 44 -9.24 11.08 -13.09
N VAL A 45 -8.52 12.17 -13.34
CA VAL A 45 -7.31 12.58 -12.61
C VAL A 45 -7.39 14.08 -12.36
N GLU A 46 -7.12 14.52 -11.13
CA GLU A 46 -7.04 15.91 -10.74
C GLU A 46 -5.68 16.20 -10.09
N GLN A 47 -4.96 17.20 -10.59
CA GLN A 47 -3.69 17.64 -10.02
C GLN A 47 -3.92 18.84 -9.09
N LYS A 48 -3.41 18.76 -7.85
CA LYS A 48 -3.35 19.86 -6.89
C LYS A 48 -1.91 20.16 -6.50
N ALA A 49 -1.68 21.24 -5.78
CA ALA A 49 -0.35 21.65 -5.37
C ALA A 49 0.40 20.56 -4.60
N ASP A 50 -0.29 19.91 -3.68
CA ASP A 50 0.27 18.92 -2.74
C ASP A 50 -0.03 17.46 -3.12
N ARG A 51 -0.98 17.21 -4.06
CA ARG A 51 -1.49 15.87 -4.34
C ARG A 51 -2.00 15.65 -5.76
N THR A 52 -2.03 14.40 -6.16
CA THR A 52 -2.72 13.92 -7.36
C THR A 52 -3.91 13.05 -6.93
N ILE A 53 -5.08 13.30 -7.48
CA ILE A 53 -6.31 12.54 -7.19
C ILE A 53 -6.64 11.68 -8.41
N PHE A 54 -6.76 10.37 -8.19
CA PHE A 54 -7.21 9.40 -9.18
C PHE A 54 -8.61 8.94 -8.83
N ASP A 55 -9.61 9.25 -9.65
CA ASP A 55 -10.98 8.79 -9.44
C ASP A 55 -11.12 7.34 -9.94
N PHE A 56 -11.32 6.40 -9.01
CA PHE A 56 -11.46 4.99 -9.33
C PHE A 56 -12.83 4.68 -9.94
N SER A 57 -13.85 5.44 -9.58
CA SER A 57 -15.20 5.22 -10.11
C SER A 57 -15.31 5.54 -11.60
N GLU A 58 -14.48 6.46 -12.09
CA GLU A 58 -14.46 6.89 -13.48
C GLU A 58 -13.42 6.16 -14.35
N GLN A 59 -12.60 5.29 -13.75
CA GLN A 59 -11.53 4.55 -14.43
C GLN A 59 -11.71 3.04 -14.33
N PRO A 60 -12.39 2.39 -15.30
CA PRO A 60 -12.67 0.95 -15.26
C PRO A 60 -11.43 0.07 -15.10
N GLN A 61 -10.29 0.48 -15.66
CA GLN A 61 -9.02 -0.25 -15.56
C GLN A 61 -8.46 -0.28 -14.13
N LEU A 62 -8.77 0.75 -13.32
CA LEU A 62 -8.38 0.79 -11.91
C LEU A 62 -9.42 0.11 -11.02
N ASN A 63 -10.67 0.09 -11.47
CA ASN A 63 -11.84 -0.36 -10.72
C ASN A 63 -12.10 -1.87 -10.86
N ASN A 64 -11.25 -2.59 -11.59
CA ASN A 64 -11.37 -4.02 -11.81
C ASN A 64 -10.46 -4.82 -10.89
N GLY A 65 -10.95 -5.96 -10.44
CA GLY A 65 -10.19 -6.81 -9.55
C GLY A 65 -10.12 -6.27 -8.12
N ASN A 66 -8.96 -6.32 -7.53
CA ASN A 66 -8.71 -5.82 -6.18
C ASN A 66 -8.00 -4.45 -6.18
N VAL A 67 -7.99 -3.81 -5.00
CA VAL A 67 -7.40 -2.48 -4.85
C VAL A 67 -5.90 -2.49 -5.15
N LEU A 68 -5.18 -3.54 -4.76
CA LEU A 68 -3.73 -3.64 -5.03
C LEU A 68 -3.43 -3.64 -6.54
N GLU A 69 -4.22 -4.40 -7.33
CA GLU A 69 -4.07 -4.43 -8.78
C GLU A 69 -4.41 -3.07 -9.42
N GLY A 70 -5.45 -2.40 -8.90
CA GLY A 70 -5.78 -1.03 -9.33
C GLY A 70 -4.68 -0.03 -8.99
N ILE A 71 -4.14 -0.08 -7.78
CA ILE A 71 -3.03 0.78 -7.33
C ILE A 71 -1.78 0.58 -8.19
N LYS A 72 -1.39 -0.66 -8.49
CA LYS A 72 -0.22 -0.96 -9.33
C LYS A 72 -0.31 -0.39 -10.75
N LYS A 73 -1.50 -0.06 -11.21
CA LYS A 73 -1.75 0.56 -12.53
C LYS A 73 -1.73 2.10 -12.49
N LEU A 74 -1.57 2.70 -11.31
CA LEU A 74 -1.50 4.16 -11.19
C LEU A 74 -0.24 4.69 -11.87
N PRO A 75 -0.35 5.71 -12.72
CA PRO A 75 0.82 6.31 -13.37
C PRO A 75 1.80 6.86 -12.33
N GLY A 76 3.07 6.46 -12.43
CA GLY A 76 4.13 6.89 -11.53
C GLY A 76 4.29 6.07 -10.26
N LEU A 77 3.47 5.03 -10.07
CA LEU A 77 3.62 4.10 -8.97
C LEU A 77 4.56 2.95 -9.37
N VAL A 78 5.46 2.63 -8.47
CA VAL A 78 6.32 1.43 -8.55
C VAL A 78 6.09 0.61 -7.29
N SER A 79 5.80 -0.66 -7.45
CA SER A 79 5.70 -1.61 -6.35
C SER A 79 6.75 -2.69 -6.53
N THR A 80 7.66 -2.80 -5.57
CA THR A 80 8.72 -3.82 -5.55
C THR A 80 8.75 -4.51 -4.20
N ASP A 81 9.23 -5.75 -4.17
CA ASP A 81 9.35 -6.52 -2.92
C ASP A 81 10.46 -5.96 -2.00
N ILE A 82 11.43 -5.25 -2.58
CA ILE A 82 12.57 -4.67 -1.85
C ILE A 82 12.22 -3.31 -1.26
N ALA A 83 11.45 -2.49 -2.00
CA ALA A 83 11.22 -1.10 -1.66
C ALA A 83 9.77 -0.80 -1.25
N GLY A 84 8.90 -1.80 -1.31
CA GLY A 84 7.47 -1.58 -1.11
C GLY A 84 6.83 -0.76 -2.22
N MET A 85 5.80 0.00 -1.89
CA MET A 85 5.13 0.90 -2.85
C MET A 85 5.79 2.27 -2.83
N MET A 86 6.15 2.77 -4.00
CA MET A 86 6.71 4.10 -4.20
C MET A 86 5.94 4.86 -5.26
N TYR A 87 5.82 6.15 -5.08
CA TYR A 87 5.27 7.05 -6.07
C TYR A 87 6.25 8.17 -6.35
N GLN A 88 6.68 8.29 -7.61
CA GLN A 88 7.69 9.28 -8.01
C GLN A 88 8.93 9.29 -7.09
N GLY A 89 9.41 8.08 -6.73
CA GLY A 89 10.58 7.90 -5.87
C GLY A 89 10.38 8.10 -4.36
N LYS A 90 9.18 8.48 -3.93
CA LYS A 90 8.84 8.62 -2.52
C LYS A 90 8.16 7.35 -2.01
N ILE A 91 8.59 6.83 -0.88
CA ILE A 91 7.91 5.70 -0.21
C ILE A 91 6.54 6.17 0.23
N LEU A 92 5.53 5.33 -0.03
CA LEU A 92 4.14 5.63 0.27
C LEU A 92 3.71 5.06 1.61
N ASP A 93 3.18 5.92 2.46
CA ASP A 93 2.34 5.51 3.58
C ASP A 93 0.90 5.35 3.10
N VAL A 94 0.28 4.21 3.36
CA VAL A 94 -1.08 3.95 2.88
C VAL A 94 -2.11 4.27 3.96
N TYR A 95 -3.09 5.07 3.57
CA TYR A 95 -4.21 5.52 4.40
C TYR A 95 -5.54 5.03 3.82
N LEU A 96 -6.48 4.73 4.66
CA LEU A 96 -7.84 4.41 4.28
C LEU A 96 -8.80 5.43 4.91
N ASN A 97 -9.52 6.18 4.06
CA ASN A 97 -10.43 7.24 4.50
C ASN A 97 -9.77 8.25 5.45
N GLY A 98 -8.56 8.68 5.13
CA GLY A 98 -7.76 9.58 5.96
C GLY A 98 -7.11 8.94 7.18
N ARG A 99 -7.18 7.62 7.33
CA ARG A 99 -6.58 6.86 8.42
C ARG A 99 -5.41 6.03 7.91
N PRO A 100 -4.25 6.10 8.52
CA PRO A 100 -3.16 5.22 8.16
C PRO A 100 -3.52 3.75 8.41
N LEU A 101 -3.09 2.85 7.55
CA LEU A 101 -3.24 1.42 7.74
C LEU A 101 -2.07 0.91 8.60
N ASN A 102 -2.39 0.28 9.75
CA ASN A 102 -1.38 -0.23 10.71
C ASN A 102 -1.02 -1.66 10.40
N ILE A 103 -0.42 -1.92 9.27
CA ILE A 103 -0.16 -3.28 8.82
C ILE A 103 1.22 -3.32 8.18
N THR A 104 1.92 -4.45 8.30
CA THR A 104 3.20 -4.67 7.63
C THR A 104 3.05 -4.58 6.11
N SER A 105 4.14 -4.44 5.37
CA SER A 105 4.09 -4.42 3.90
C SER A 105 3.38 -5.66 3.33
N ASN A 106 3.62 -6.83 3.90
CA ASN A 106 2.97 -8.08 3.49
C ASN A 106 1.48 -8.11 3.83
N GLU A 107 1.12 -7.63 5.02
CA GLU A 107 -0.28 -7.48 5.44
C GLU A 107 -1.00 -6.42 4.61
N LEU A 108 -0.30 -5.34 4.24
CA LEU A 108 -0.84 -4.30 3.37
C LEU A 108 -1.21 -4.87 1.99
N ASN A 109 -0.31 -5.65 1.40
CA ASN A 109 -0.59 -6.31 0.13
C ASN A 109 -1.80 -7.23 0.26
N SER A 110 -1.85 -8.09 1.28
CA SER A 110 -2.98 -8.98 1.54
C SER A 110 -4.29 -8.21 1.81
N PHE A 111 -4.22 -7.09 2.52
CA PHE A 111 -5.36 -6.23 2.79
C PHE A 111 -5.90 -5.59 1.51
N LEU A 112 -5.02 -5.01 0.70
CA LEU A 112 -5.40 -4.36 -0.56
C LEU A 112 -5.87 -5.37 -1.62
N GLU A 113 -5.35 -6.59 -1.60
CA GLU A 113 -5.86 -7.70 -2.40
C GLU A 113 -7.25 -8.16 -1.98
N GLY A 114 -7.52 -8.16 -0.67
CA GLY A 114 -8.85 -8.50 -0.13
C GLY A 114 -9.89 -7.40 -0.35
N MET A 115 -9.47 -6.21 -0.72
CA MET A 115 -10.37 -5.07 -0.92
C MET A 115 -10.73 -4.95 -2.41
N PRO A 116 -12.02 -5.04 -2.79
CA PRO A 116 -12.43 -4.86 -4.18
C PRO A 116 -12.17 -3.43 -4.66
N ALA A 117 -11.56 -3.28 -5.84
CA ALA A 117 -11.20 -1.97 -6.39
C ALA A 117 -12.41 -1.03 -6.55
N ASN A 118 -13.56 -1.57 -6.85
CA ASN A 118 -14.81 -0.80 -7.01
C ASN A 118 -15.44 -0.31 -5.69
N SER A 119 -14.93 -0.74 -4.53
CA SER A 119 -15.27 -0.15 -3.24
C SER A 119 -14.57 1.20 -3.02
N VAL A 120 -13.61 1.56 -3.87
CA VAL A 120 -12.87 2.80 -3.82
C VAL A 120 -13.57 3.87 -4.67
N ASP A 121 -13.77 5.06 -4.12
CA ASP A 121 -14.24 6.25 -4.85
C ASP A 121 -13.07 6.88 -5.60
N ARG A 122 -11.98 7.15 -4.86
CA ARG A 122 -10.76 7.75 -5.40
C ARG A 122 -9.53 7.40 -4.57
N ILE A 123 -8.37 7.54 -5.17
CA ILE A 123 -7.08 7.51 -4.47
C ILE A 123 -6.44 8.89 -4.57
N GLU A 124 -6.06 9.46 -3.43
CA GLU A 124 -5.32 10.70 -3.33
C GLU A 124 -3.86 10.37 -3.02
N VAL A 125 -2.96 10.69 -3.93
CA VAL A 125 -1.51 10.57 -3.68
C VAL A 125 -0.98 11.94 -3.30
N ILE A 126 -0.75 12.14 -2.00
CA ILE A 126 -0.26 13.38 -1.41
C ILE A 126 1.26 13.32 -1.42
N THR A 127 1.88 14.00 -2.36
CA THR A 127 3.34 14.00 -2.52
C THR A 127 4.05 14.96 -1.57
N GLN A 128 3.30 15.90 -1.00
CA GLN A 128 3.79 16.90 -0.06
C GLN A 128 2.84 17.02 1.15
N PRO A 129 2.85 16.03 2.08
CA PRO A 129 1.97 16.08 3.25
C PRO A 129 2.27 17.30 4.12
N GLY A 130 1.24 18.11 4.41
CA GLY A 130 1.30 19.30 5.23
C GLY A 130 1.54 19.02 6.73
N ALA A 131 1.51 20.06 7.57
CA ALA A 131 1.77 19.95 9.00
C ALA A 131 0.67 19.18 9.76
N GLU A 132 -0.54 19.11 9.21
CA GLU A 132 -1.65 18.31 9.76
C GLU A 132 -1.33 16.79 9.81
N PHE A 133 -0.44 16.33 8.91
CA PHE A 133 0.02 14.94 8.88
C PHE A 133 1.24 14.73 9.77
N PRO A 134 1.41 13.55 10.39
CA PRO A 134 2.61 13.25 11.18
C PRO A 134 3.89 13.44 10.39
N ALA A 135 4.93 13.88 11.05
CA ALA A 135 6.24 14.00 10.44
C ALA A 135 6.82 12.63 10.03
N THR A 136 6.34 11.55 10.63
CA THR A 136 6.68 10.17 10.31
C THR A 136 6.05 9.65 9.00
N SER A 137 5.18 10.43 8.34
CA SER A 137 4.71 10.05 7.00
C SER A 137 5.88 10.05 6.02
N GLY A 138 6.28 8.88 5.50
CA GLY A 138 7.57 8.58 4.86
C GLY A 138 7.89 9.25 3.53
N GLY A 139 7.40 10.44 3.28
CA GLY A 139 7.66 11.24 2.08
C GLY A 139 6.44 11.44 1.21
N ALA A 140 5.51 10.51 1.11
CA ALA A 140 4.23 10.68 0.45
C ALA A 140 3.14 9.81 1.10
N ILE A 141 1.89 10.18 0.91
CA ILE A 141 0.73 9.45 1.45
C ILE A 141 -0.16 9.02 0.29
N MET A 142 -0.53 7.76 0.26
CA MET A 142 -1.61 7.26 -0.58
C MET A 142 -2.87 7.12 0.27
N ASN A 143 -3.85 7.99 0.08
CA ASN A 143 -5.11 7.96 0.82
C ASN A 143 -6.20 7.34 -0.05
N ILE A 144 -6.61 6.14 0.29
CA ILE A 144 -7.69 5.40 -0.37
C ILE A 144 -9.00 5.86 0.22
N ILE A 145 -9.82 6.56 -0.57
CA ILE A 145 -11.14 7.01 -0.18
C ILE A 145 -12.18 6.03 -0.70
N THR A 146 -12.90 5.41 0.20
CA THR A 146 -13.99 4.49 -0.15
C THR A 146 -15.27 5.25 -0.48
N ASN A 147 -16.15 4.62 -1.26
CA ASN A 147 -17.47 5.18 -1.58
C ASN A 147 -18.26 5.48 -0.31
N LYS A 148 -18.71 6.72 -0.16
CA LYS A 148 -19.54 7.20 0.96
C LYS A 148 -20.86 7.73 0.44
N ASN A 149 -21.90 7.50 1.21
CA ASN A 149 -23.27 7.82 0.83
C ASN A 149 -24.01 8.63 1.92
N ALA A 150 -24.89 9.51 1.50
CA ALA A 150 -25.57 10.50 2.33
C ALA A 150 -27.03 10.17 2.65
N ASN A 151 -27.67 11.05 3.34
CA ASN A 151 -29.05 11.19 3.86
C ASN A 151 -30.10 10.13 3.48
N LYS A 152 -30.65 9.40 4.46
CA LYS A 152 -31.76 8.42 4.40
C LYS A 152 -31.69 7.42 3.24
N TYR A 153 -30.97 6.34 3.45
CA TYR A 153 -30.84 5.30 2.41
C TYR A 153 -30.49 3.94 3.04
N LEU A 154 -30.74 2.93 2.27
CA LEU A 154 -30.17 1.61 2.44
C LEU A 154 -29.53 1.24 1.10
N THR A 155 -28.24 1.00 1.08
CA THR A 155 -27.53 0.49 -0.10
C THR A 155 -26.77 -0.76 0.27
N ALA A 156 -26.73 -1.69 -0.67
CA ALA A 156 -25.90 -2.87 -0.59
C ALA A 156 -25.13 -3.02 -1.90
N THR A 157 -23.84 -3.29 -1.81
CA THR A 157 -23.01 -3.57 -2.97
C THR A 157 -22.26 -4.85 -2.71
N TYR A 158 -22.46 -5.82 -3.59
CA TYR A 158 -21.65 -7.04 -3.63
C TYR A 158 -20.56 -6.89 -4.65
N SER A 159 -19.35 -7.30 -4.29
CA SER A 159 -18.19 -7.35 -5.17
C SER A 159 -17.54 -8.72 -5.07
N GLY A 160 -17.36 -9.35 -6.21
CA GLY A 160 -16.72 -10.65 -6.33
C GLY A 160 -15.63 -10.61 -7.40
N ASN A 161 -14.52 -11.26 -7.12
CA ASN A 161 -13.44 -11.48 -8.06
C ASN A 161 -13.02 -12.96 -8.01
N TYR A 162 -12.84 -13.53 -9.17
CA TYR A 162 -12.19 -14.82 -9.34
C TYR A 162 -11.12 -14.71 -10.40
N SER A 163 -9.92 -15.18 -10.09
CA SER A 163 -8.85 -15.28 -11.07
C SER A 163 -8.03 -16.55 -10.86
N PHE A 164 -7.28 -16.93 -11.88
CA PHE A 164 -6.41 -18.08 -11.83
C PHE A 164 -5.12 -17.84 -12.62
N THR A 165 -4.11 -18.56 -12.25
CA THR A 165 -2.86 -18.71 -13.00
C THR A 165 -2.60 -20.18 -13.28
N ASN A 166 -1.95 -20.47 -14.40
CA ASN A 166 -1.55 -21.83 -14.77
C ASN A 166 -0.04 -21.97 -14.94
N TYR A 167 0.73 -21.03 -14.38
CA TYR A 167 2.18 -21.09 -14.44
C TYR A 167 2.72 -22.21 -13.57
N GLY A 168 3.24 -23.26 -14.20
CA GLY A 168 3.70 -24.50 -13.58
C GLY A 168 2.57 -25.36 -12.99
N LYS A 169 1.66 -24.76 -12.22
CA LYS A 169 0.53 -25.40 -11.52
C LYS A 169 -0.66 -24.46 -11.55
N PHE A 170 -1.86 -25.03 -11.63
CA PHE A 170 -3.10 -24.23 -11.51
C PHE A 170 -3.22 -23.70 -10.06
N ARG A 171 -3.40 -22.37 -9.94
CA ARG A 171 -3.63 -21.69 -8.67
C ARG A 171 -4.80 -20.74 -8.80
N SER A 172 -5.66 -20.74 -7.82
CA SER A 172 -6.88 -19.92 -7.80
C SER A 172 -6.75 -18.76 -6.79
N ARG A 173 -7.45 -17.69 -7.11
CA ARG A 173 -7.57 -16.51 -6.26
C ARG A 173 -9.01 -16.05 -6.26
N THR A 174 -9.57 -15.80 -5.08
CA THR A 174 -10.92 -15.29 -4.94
C THR A 174 -10.94 -14.15 -3.92
N SER A 175 -11.72 -13.12 -4.20
CA SER A 175 -12.06 -12.13 -3.20
C SER A 175 -13.54 -11.79 -3.31
N ASN A 176 -14.20 -11.69 -2.15
CA ASN A 176 -15.60 -11.36 -2.06
C ASN A 176 -15.82 -10.36 -0.95
N SER A 177 -16.65 -9.36 -1.19
CA SER A 177 -17.06 -8.43 -0.14
C SER A 177 -18.51 -7.99 -0.30
N LEU A 178 -19.10 -7.68 0.83
CA LEU A 178 -20.42 -7.07 0.95
C LEU A 178 -20.29 -5.75 1.68
N ASN A 179 -20.69 -4.68 1.03
CA ASN A 179 -20.75 -3.35 1.61
C ASN A 179 -22.20 -2.95 1.82
N LEU A 180 -22.58 -2.71 3.06
CA LEU A 180 -23.91 -2.28 3.48
C LEU A 180 -23.81 -0.88 4.07
N ASN A 181 -24.65 0.04 3.59
CA ASN A 181 -24.74 1.38 4.15
C ASN A 181 -26.20 1.70 4.40
N ALA A 182 -26.48 2.12 5.62
CA ALA A 182 -27.80 2.56 6.01
C ALA A 182 -27.70 3.90 6.77
N ARG A 183 -28.64 4.79 6.54
CA ARG A 183 -28.71 6.05 7.24
C ARG A 183 -30.16 6.54 7.40
N ASN A 184 -30.43 7.15 8.52
CA ASN A 184 -31.61 7.95 8.76
C ASN A 184 -31.19 9.37 9.18
N LYS A 185 -32.12 10.21 9.63
CA LYS A 185 -31.85 11.60 10.02
C LYS A 185 -30.85 11.73 11.16
N TYR A 186 -30.76 10.76 12.06
CA TYR A 186 -29.99 10.86 13.32
C TYR A 186 -28.84 9.86 13.38
N PHE A 187 -28.95 8.77 12.65
CA PHE A 187 -28.05 7.63 12.74
C PHE A 187 -27.64 7.13 11.37
N GLY A 188 -26.35 6.92 11.19
CA GLY A 188 -25.75 6.25 10.04
C GLY A 188 -25.00 5.00 10.45
N TRP A 189 -25.10 3.95 9.63
CA TRP A 189 -24.37 2.71 9.82
C TRP A 189 -23.74 2.26 8.52
N GLN A 190 -22.48 1.87 8.59
CA GLN A 190 -21.73 1.28 7.49
C GLN A 190 -21.16 -0.05 7.97
N LEU A 191 -21.29 -1.08 7.16
CA LEU A 191 -20.65 -2.37 7.37
C LEU A 191 -20.00 -2.81 6.07
N ASN A 192 -18.71 -3.12 6.13
CA ASN A 192 -17.99 -3.75 5.04
C ASN A 192 -17.36 -5.05 5.56
N ILE A 193 -17.82 -6.18 5.06
CA ILE A 193 -17.29 -7.49 5.39
C ILE A 193 -16.76 -8.17 4.14
N GLY A 194 -15.67 -8.90 4.25
CA GLY A 194 -15.12 -9.59 3.12
C GLY A 194 -14.12 -10.66 3.48
N GLN A 195 -13.80 -11.43 2.45
CA GLN A 195 -12.79 -12.46 2.49
C GLN A 195 -11.93 -12.43 1.24
N ASN A 196 -10.69 -12.87 1.37
CA ASN A 196 -9.82 -13.22 0.26
C ASN A 196 -9.21 -14.60 0.45
N TYR A 197 -8.98 -15.26 -0.65
CA TYR A 197 -8.20 -16.49 -0.76
C TYR A 197 -7.25 -16.34 -1.92
N ARG A 198 -5.99 -16.64 -1.72
CA ARG A 198 -4.97 -16.56 -2.75
C ARG A 198 -4.02 -17.75 -2.66
N GLU A 199 -3.86 -18.42 -3.78
CA GLU A 199 -2.72 -19.29 -4.03
C GLU A 199 -1.74 -18.56 -4.93
N SER A 200 -0.46 -18.64 -4.64
CA SER A 200 0.61 -18.05 -5.44
C SER A 200 1.91 -18.84 -5.31
N MET A 201 2.83 -18.54 -6.20
CA MET A 201 4.15 -19.17 -6.23
C MET A 201 5.23 -18.10 -6.34
N LEU A 202 6.37 -18.38 -5.74
CA LEU A 202 7.59 -17.62 -5.93
C LEU A 202 8.77 -18.58 -6.17
N ASN A 203 9.52 -18.31 -7.25
CA ASN A 203 10.83 -18.93 -7.48
C ASN A 203 11.91 -17.90 -7.19
N THR A 204 12.91 -18.27 -6.41
CA THR A 204 14.08 -17.44 -6.18
C THR A 204 15.37 -18.16 -6.55
N ASN A 205 16.34 -17.38 -7.00
CA ASN A 205 17.72 -17.80 -7.18
C ASN A 205 18.60 -16.72 -6.56
N GLN A 206 19.44 -17.10 -5.60
CA GLN A 206 20.38 -16.23 -4.92
C GLN A 206 21.80 -16.70 -5.24
N ASN A 207 22.39 -16.13 -6.30
CA ASN A 207 23.77 -16.40 -6.74
C ASN A 207 24.08 -17.88 -6.99
N ASP A 208 23.08 -18.69 -7.39
CA ASP A 208 23.11 -20.14 -7.50
C ASP A 208 23.51 -20.89 -6.21
N LEU A 209 23.68 -20.16 -5.10
CA LEU A 209 23.92 -20.72 -3.77
C LEU A 209 22.64 -21.18 -3.09
N LEU A 210 21.51 -20.58 -3.46
CA LEU A 210 20.18 -20.95 -2.96
C LEU A 210 19.15 -20.83 -4.06
N LEU A 211 18.55 -21.94 -4.43
CA LEU A 211 17.42 -22.04 -5.33
C LEU A 211 16.19 -22.44 -4.52
N SER A 212 15.11 -21.66 -4.57
CA SER A 212 13.91 -21.95 -3.79
C SER A 212 12.64 -21.86 -4.63
N ASN A 213 11.73 -22.79 -4.38
CA ASN A 213 10.36 -22.78 -4.87
C ASN A 213 9.41 -22.68 -3.69
N THR A 214 8.59 -21.67 -3.63
CA THR A 214 7.63 -21.44 -2.55
C THR A 214 6.21 -21.45 -3.08
N ASP A 215 5.39 -22.38 -2.60
CA ASP A 215 3.93 -22.32 -2.75
C ASP A 215 3.35 -21.56 -1.53
N ARG A 216 2.51 -20.57 -1.80
CA ARG A 216 1.91 -19.70 -0.79
C ARG A 216 0.40 -19.81 -0.82
N ILE A 217 -0.21 -19.90 0.35
CA ILE A 217 -1.66 -19.89 0.54
C ILE A 217 -2.01 -18.80 1.55
N GLY A 218 -2.69 -17.77 1.09
CA GLY A 218 -3.17 -16.67 1.92
C GLY A 218 -4.69 -16.74 2.12
N ARG A 219 -5.16 -16.47 3.34
CA ARG A 219 -6.58 -16.35 3.69
C ARG A 219 -6.76 -15.13 4.58
N GLY A 220 -7.53 -14.16 4.10
CA GLY A 220 -7.84 -12.95 4.85
C GLY A 220 -9.35 -12.82 5.08
N TYR A 221 -9.71 -12.32 6.25
CA TYR A 221 -11.08 -11.97 6.62
C TYR A 221 -11.06 -10.59 7.23
N PHE A 222 -12.00 -9.76 6.87
CA PHE A 222 -12.14 -8.45 7.48
C PHE A 222 -13.59 -8.09 7.73
N ALA A 223 -13.79 -7.30 8.77
CA ALA A 223 -15.04 -6.61 9.02
C ALA A 223 -14.74 -5.19 9.50
N LYS A 224 -15.37 -4.22 8.88
CA LYS A 224 -15.28 -2.80 9.24
C LYS A 224 -16.67 -2.29 9.48
N SER A 225 -16.88 -1.72 10.66
CA SER A 225 -18.16 -1.12 11.05
C SER A 225 -17.96 0.33 11.45
N GLY A 226 -18.78 1.22 10.90
CA GLY A 226 -18.81 2.64 11.23
C GLY A 226 -20.21 3.06 11.66
N LEU A 227 -20.32 3.67 12.82
CA LEU A 227 -21.54 4.27 13.34
C LEU A 227 -21.37 5.78 13.34
N THR A 228 -22.36 6.48 12.84
CA THR A 228 -22.40 7.94 12.84
C THR A 228 -23.66 8.39 13.57
N PHE A 229 -23.53 9.23 14.58
CA PHE A 229 -24.64 9.84 15.31
C PHE A 229 -24.61 11.35 15.06
N ASP A 230 -25.69 11.89 14.51
CA ASP A 230 -25.87 13.34 14.36
C ASP A 230 -26.58 13.86 15.62
N LEU A 231 -25.86 14.62 16.45
CA LEU A 231 -26.28 15.16 17.73
C LEU A 231 -26.61 16.66 17.56
N GLY A 232 -27.68 16.97 16.83
CA GLY A 232 -28.00 18.33 16.46
C GLY A 232 -27.01 18.92 15.45
N HIS A 233 -26.17 19.84 15.89
CA HIS A 233 -25.09 20.39 15.06
C HIS A 233 -23.81 19.55 15.12
N ASP A 234 -23.61 18.78 16.15
CA ASP A 234 -22.40 18.00 16.38
C ASP A 234 -22.53 16.57 15.83
N ARG A 235 -21.41 15.88 15.70
CA ARG A 235 -21.38 14.50 15.19
C ARG A 235 -20.46 13.64 16.02
N LEU A 236 -20.93 12.44 16.37
CA LEU A 236 -20.11 11.38 16.96
C LEU A 236 -19.96 10.24 15.96
N LEU A 237 -18.70 9.84 15.70
CA LEU A 237 -18.36 8.72 14.86
C LEU A 237 -17.68 7.65 15.72
N VAL A 238 -18.12 6.41 15.58
CA VAL A 238 -17.52 5.24 16.22
C VAL A 238 -17.20 4.23 15.13
N ASN A 239 -15.94 3.87 15.01
CA ASN A 239 -15.49 2.90 14.03
C ASN A 239 -14.84 1.73 14.74
N TYR A 240 -15.11 0.53 14.27
CA TYR A 240 -14.46 -0.68 14.70
C TYR A 240 -14.07 -1.52 13.49
N ASP A 241 -12.79 -1.84 13.41
CA ASP A 241 -12.21 -2.63 12.34
C ASP A 241 -11.58 -3.88 12.95
N ILE A 242 -11.88 -5.03 12.37
CA ILE A 242 -11.20 -6.30 12.66
C ILE A 242 -10.64 -6.87 11.37
N TYR A 243 -9.43 -7.36 11.46
CA TYR A 243 -8.73 -7.96 10.36
C TYR A 243 -8.00 -9.22 10.82
N HIS A 244 -8.23 -10.34 10.15
CA HIS A 244 -7.62 -11.61 10.45
C HIS A 244 -6.99 -12.20 9.20
N ASN A 245 -5.68 -12.44 9.23
CA ASN A 245 -4.91 -12.97 8.11
C ASN A 245 -4.16 -14.24 8.51
N LYS A 246 -4.25 -15.27 7.67
CA LYS A 246 -3.52 -16.51 7.81
C LYS A 246 -2.76 -16.78 6.53
N ASN A 247 -1.46 -16.96 6.63
CA ASN A 247 -0.60 -17.32 5.51
C ASN A 247 0.10 -18.65 5.82
N SER A 248 0.23 -19.49 4.80
CA SER A 248 1.02 -20.71 4.82
C SER A 248 1.96 -20.69 3.63
N ASN A 249 3.24 -20.81 3.89
CA ASN A 249 4.28 -20.90 2.87
C ASN A 249 4.95 -22.28 2.97
N TYR A 250 5.06 -22.94 1.85
CA TYR A 250 5.76 -24.22 1.72
C TYR A 250 6.89 -24.01 0.71
N THR A 251 8.12 -24.09 1.20
CA THR A 251 9.31 -23.84 0.40
C THR A 251 10.16 -25.09 0.29
N GLU A 252 10.52 -25.42 -0.92
CA GLU A 252 11.56 -26.38 -1.24
C GLU A 252 12.78 -25.63 -1.74
N SER A 253 13.93 -25.87 -1.11
CA SER A 253 15.18 -25.17 -1.40
C SER A 253 16.33 -26.15 -1.62
N ASN A 254 17.18 -25.82 -2.59
CA ASN A 254 18.44 -26.51 -2.85
C ASN A 254 19.57 -25.47 -2.82
N GLY A 255 20.72 -25.84 -2.29
CA GLY A 255 21.83 -24.93 -2.25
C GLY A 255 23.14 -25.50 -1.77
N PHE A 256 24.13 -24.60 -1.69
CA PHE A 256 25.46 -24.89 -1.19
C PHE A 256 25.70 -24.07 0.07
N ALA A 257 26.28 -24.71 1.09
CA ALA A 257 26.60 -24.05 2.36
C ALA A 257 27.96 -24.52 2.87
N ASP A 258 28.59 -23.67 3.68
CA ASP A 258 29.72 -24.07 4.49
C ASP A 258 29.18 -24.81 5.74
N LEU A 259 29.29 -26.12 5.75
CA LEU A 259 28.71 -26.96 6.80
C LEU A 259 29.79 -27.46 7.75
N PRO A 260 29.51 -27.56 9.07
CA PRO A 260 30.45 -28.13 10.01
C PRO A 260 30.76 -29.57 9.66
N PHE A 261 32.04 -29.91 9.62
CA PHE A 261 32.52 -31.25 9.32
C PHE A 261 32.71 -32.04 10.60
N ILE A 262 31.77 -32.95 10.89
CA ILE A 262 31.68 -33.62 12.20
C ILE A 262 32.82 -34.61 12.54
N PRO A 263 33.51 -35.31 11.61
CA PRO A 263 34.64 -36.11 12.00
C PRO A 263 35.84 -35.32 12.55
N VAL A 264 35.92 -34.02 12.18
CA VAL A 264 36.99 -33.12 12.66
C VAL A 264 36.33 -31.92 13.29
N LYS A 265 36.37 -31.83 14.61
CA LYS A 265 35.86 -30.70 15.38
C LYS A 265 36.47 -29.41 14.84
N ASP A 266 35.63 -28.35 14.66
CA ASP A 266 35.99 -27.02 14.20
C ASP A 266 36.44 -26.94 12.72
N SER A 267 36.25 -27.96 11.92
CA SER A 267 36.45 -27.91 10.47
C SER A 267 35.13 -27.62 9.75
N ILE A 268 35.20 -26.74 8.71
CA ILE A 268 34.06 -26.39 7.84
C ILE A 268 34.38 -26.92 6.45
N ARG A 269 33.40 -27.59 5.82
CA ARG A 269 33.48 -28.01 4.43
C ARG A 269 32.27 -27.61 3.65
N GLU A 270 32.46 -27.36 2.35
CA GLU A 270 31.38 -27.12 1.41
C GLU A 270 30.50 -28.36 1.29
N GLY A 271 29.20 -28.16 1.41
CA GLY A 271 28.20 -29.21 1.27
C GLY A 271 27.01 -28.74 0.43
N TYR A 272 26.35 -29.69 -0.21
CA TYR A 272 25.06 -29.49 -0.86
C TYR A 272 23.95 -29.85 0.13
N PHE A 273 22.87 -29.06 0.13
CA PHE A 273 21.71 -29.33 0.97
C PHE A 273 20.40 -29.26 0.18
N HIS A 274 19.43 -30.02 0.65
CA HIS A 274 18.04 -29.93 0.25
C HIS A 274 17.20 -29.66 1.50
N ALA A 275 16.41 -28.58 1.48
CA ALA A 275 15.62 -28.14 2.63
C ALA A 275 14.15 -28.01 2.28
N PHE A 276 13.30 -28.41 3.24
CA PHE A 276 11.87 -28.20 3.22
C PHE A 276 11.49 -27.26 4.36
N ASP A 277 10.76 -26.22 4.04
CA ASP A 277 10.33 -25.20 4.98
C ASP A 277 8.81 -25.06 4.96
N ALA A 278 8.20 -25.10 6.11
CA ALA A 278 6.78 -24.82 6.30
C ALA A 278 6.63 -23.69 7.31
N ALA A 279 6.20 -22.53 6.83
CA ALA A 279 6.00 -21.35 7.65
C ALA A 279 4.51 -20.96 7.69
N TYR A 280 4.01 -20.71 8.89
CA TYR A 280 2.63 -20.34 9.17
C TYR A 280 2.60 -19.00 9.89
N THR A 281 1.78 -18.08 9.40
CA THR A 281 1.56 -16.78 10.04
C THR A 281 0.07 -16.61 10.33
N ASN A 282 -0.25 -16.18 11.53
CA ASN A 282 -1.62 -15.89 11.98
C ASN A 282 -1.66 -14.51 12.64
N ASN A 283 -2.21 -13.52 11.95
CA ASN A 283 -2.27 -12.14 12.41
C ASN A 283 -3.71 -11.75 12.68
N LEU A 284 -3.97 -11.24 13.87
CA LEU A 284 -5.25 -10.65 14.25
C LEU A 284 -5.02 -9.20 14.66
N ARG A 285 -5.74 -8.28 14.01
CA ARG A 285 -5.72 -6.88 14.35
C ARG A 285 -7.13 -6.35 14.59
N GLN A 286 -7.26 -5.56 15.62
CA GLN A 286 -8.49 -4.89 16.04
C GLN A 286 -8.19 -3.41 16.25
N GLU A 287 -9.07 -2.56 15.78
CA GLU A 287 -8.94 -1.10 15.95
C GLU A 287 -10.30 -0.51 16.30
N ALA A 288 -10.34 0.30 17.34
CA ALA A 288 -11.49 1.09 17.71
C ALA A 288 -11.12 2.57 17.66
N VAL A 289 -11.93 3.38 16.99
CA VAL A 289 -11.73 4.84 16.91
C VAL A 289 -13.04 5.54 17.18
N VAL A 290 -13.00 6.48 18.13
CA VAL A 290 -14.11 7.37 18.45
C VAL A 290 -13.70 8.79 18.07
N THR A 291 -14.54 9.49 17.30
CA THR A 291 -14.32 10.86 16.90
C THR A 291 -15.55 11.70 17.23
N TYR A 292 -15.36 12.75 18.00
CA TYR A 292 -16.37 13.77 18.23
C TYR A 292 -16.02 15.00 17.41
N GLN A 293 -16.97 15.44 16.56
CA GLN A 293 -16.84 16.61 15.70
C GLN A 293 -17.80 17.69 16.17
N LYS A 294 -17.24 18.77 16.70
CA LYS A 294 -17.97 19.99 17.00
C LYS A 294 -18.17 20.75 15.69
N ARG A 295 -19.40 21.08 15.37
CA ARG A 295 -19.77 21.91 14.23
C ARG A 295 -20.24 23.28 14.70
N PHE A 296 -19.73 24.30 14.03
CA PHE A 296 -20.09 25.69 14.32
C PHE A 296 -21.08 26.20 13.27
N SER A 297 -21.62 27.40 13.49
CA SER A 297 -22.50 28.08 12.52
C SER A 297 -21.80 28.29 11.17
N ASP A 298 -20.50 28.60 11.20
CA ASP A 298 -19.65 28.59 10.03
C ASP A 298 -19.19 27.14 9.76
N LYS A 299 -19.64 26.57 8.66
CA LYS A 299 -19.33 25.17 8.27
C LYS A 299 -17.85 24.91 8.02
N SER A 300 -17.05 25.95 7.78
CA SER A 300 -15.61 25.87 7.59
C SER A 300 -14.82 25.86 8.90
N GLN A 301 -15.44 26.29 10.00
CA GLN A 301 -14.88 26.17 11.35
C GLN A 301 -15.13 24.77 11.89
N LYS A 302 -14.09 24.10 12.38
CA LYS A 302 -14.14 22.70 12.84
C LYS A 302 -13.31 22.53 14.11
N LEU A 303 -13.82 21.73 15.03
CA LEU A 303 -13.08 21.25 16.19
C LEU A 303 -13.37 19.76 16.35
N ASP A 304 -12.34 18.96 16.26
CA ASP A 304 -12.46 17.51 16.24
C ASP A 304 -11.60 16.90 17.35
N PHE A 305 -12.17 15.99 18.13
CA PHE A 305 -11.50 15.18 19.14
C PHE A 305 -11.54 13.73 18.71
N GLN A 306 -10.40 13.06 18.78
CA GLN A 306 -10.32 11.67 18.41
C GLN A 306 -9.56 10.87 19.44
N PHE A 307 -10.09 9.71 19.78
CA PHE A 307 -9.41 8.67 20.53
C PHE A 307 -9.34 7.40 19.68
N GLY A 308 -8.17 6.80 19.60
CA GLY A 308 -7.92 5.55 18.89
C GLY A 308 -7.22 4.53 19.76
N TYR A 309 -7.64 3.27 19.63
CA TYR A 309 -6.97 2.13 20.25
C TYR A 309 -6.81 1.01 19.22
N THR A 310 -5.59 0.51 19.07
CA THR A 310 -5.26 -0.63 18.19
C THR A 310 -4.60 -1.72 19.00
N LYS A 311 -5.06 -2.95 18.81
CA LYS A 311 -4.36 -4.16 19.27
C LYS A 311 -4.06 -5.05 18.08
N SER A 312 -2.82 -5.52 17.98
CA SER A 312 -2.39 -6.46 16.94
C SER A 312 -1.61 -7.59 17.57
N THR A 313 -2.01 -8.84 17.30
CA THR A 313 -1.30 -10.04 17.71
C THR A 313 -0.84 -10.78 16.47
N SER A 314 0.39 -11.27 16.49
CA SER A 314 0.97 -12.07 15.42
C SER A 314 1.59 -13.33 16.00
N LYS A 315 1.27 -14.46 15.38
CA LYS A 315 1.91 -15.76 15.66
C LYS A 315 2.59 -16.22 14.38
N PHE A 316 3.84 -16.59 14.52
CA PHE A 316 4.65 -17.13 13.44
C PHE A 316 5.29 -18.45 13.87
N ASP A 317 4.99 -19.50 13.14
CA ASP A 317 5.56 -20.83 13.32
C ASP A 317 6.29 -21.22 12.05
N GLN A 318 7.53 -21.63 12.15
CA GLN A 318 8.32 -22.14 11.03
C GLN A 318 9.00 -23.45 11.42
N ASN A 319 8.86 -24.42 10.55
CA ASN A 319 9.55 -25.70 10.64
C ASN A 319 10.41 -25.87 9.38
N ASN A 320 11.73 -25.88 9.56
CA ASN A 320 12.69 -26.05 8.48
C ASN A 320 13.43 -27.37 8.70
N ILE A 321 13.33 -28.29 7.75
CA ILE A 321 13.92 -29.64 7.79
C ILE A 321 14.94 -29.73 6.67
N TYR A 322 16.18 -30.05 7.01
CA TYR A 322 17.22 -30.37 6.05
C TYR A 322 17.23 -31.85 5.73
N ARG A 323 17.23 -32.19 4.44
CA ARG A 323 17.42 -33.56 3.93
C ARG A 323 18.61 -33.57 3.00
N ASP A 324 19.19 -34.73 2.81
CA ASP A 324 20.23 -34.97 1.78
C ASP A 324 21.40 -33.98 1.84
N ILE A 325 21.96 -33.79 3.04
CA ILE A 325 23.19 -33.01 3.18
C ILE A 325 24.37 -33.90 2.72
N ASN A 326 24.93 -33.57 1.54
CA ASN A 326 26.07 -34.22 0.96
C ASN A 326 27.28 -33.30 0.98
N TYR A 327 28.40 -33.77 1.52
CA TYR A 327 29.68 -33.11 1.38
C TYR A 327 30.26 -33.35 -0.01
N ILE A 328 30.89 -32.34 -0.60
CA ILE A 328 31.52 -32.41 -1.93
C ILE A 328 32.88 -33.16 -1.81
N ASN A 329 32.88 -34.33 -1.25
CA ASN A 329 34.02 -35.26 -1.25
C ASN A 329 33.47 -36.65 -1.46
N PRO A 330 33.88 -37.36 -2.54
CA PRO A 330 33.33 -38.67 -2.89
C PRO A 330 33.52 -39.75 -1.81
N ASP A 331 34.45 -39.58 -0.87
CA ASP A 331 34.73 -40.53 0.19
C ASP A 331 33.82 -40.41 1.43
N TYR A 332 32.93 -39.37 1.47
CA TYR A 332 32.09 -39.07 2.64
C TYR A 332 30.67 -38.71 2.27
N SER A 333 29.97 -39.52 1.54
CA SER A 333 28.54 -39.36 1.28
C SER A 333 27.70 -39.97 2.43
N PHE A 334 27.50 -39.25 3.51
CA PHE A 334 26.50 -39.63 4.51
C PHE A 334 25.27 -38.72 4.36
N PRO A 335 24.08 -39.25 4.04
CA PRO A 335 22.85 -38.48 4.17
C PRO A 335 22.63 -38.19 5.65
N ARG A 336 22.68 -36.91 6.04
CA ARG A 336 22.33 -36.48 7.38
C ARG A 336 20.98 -35.77 7.35
N PHE A 337 20.05 -36.32 8.12
CA PHE A 337 18.90 -35.58 8.56
C PHE A 337 19.38 -34.65 9.70
N SER A 338 19.28 -33.35 9.57
CA SER A 338 19.36 -32.48 10.74
C SER A 338 18.01 -32.48 11.41
N ASP A 339 17.99 -32.45 12.74
CA ASP A 339 16.79 -32.07 13.48
C ASP A 339 16.34 -30.69 12.96
N GLY A 340 15.07 -30.59 12.57
CA GLY A 340 14.54 -29.41 11.97
C GLY A 340 14.68 -28.18 12.90
N ILE A 341 14.88 -27.03 12.31
CA ILE A 341 14.84 -25.77 13.07
C ILE A 341 13.37 -25.39 13.23
N LEU A 342 12.90 -25.41 14.48
CA LEU A 342 11.56 -24.97 14.84
C LEU A 342 11.63 -23.56 15.40
N LEU A 343 11.05 -22.60 14.70
CA LEU A 343 10.87 -21.23 15.17
C LEU A 343 9.42 -21.02 15.57
N ASN A 344 9.21 -20.50 16.75
CA ASN A 344 7.90 -20.08 17.25
C ASN A 344 8.04 -18.67 17.82
N ASN A 345 7.27 -17.73 17.28
CA ASN A 345 7.30 -16.33 17.68
C ASN A 345 5.87 -15.82 17.89
N GLU A 346 5.60 -15.26 19.05
CA GLU A 346 4.37 -14.54 19.34
C GLU A 346 4.70 -13.06 19.61
N SER A 347 3.94 -12.13 19.03
CA SER A 347 4.07 -10.71 19.29
C SER A 347 2.72 -10.06 19.57
N ASP A 348 2.73 -9.10 20.50
CA ASP A 348 1.58 -8.27 20.87
C ASP A 348 1.97 -6.79 20.71
N MET A 349 1.17 -6.03 19.99
CA MET A 349 1.33 -4.61 19.81
C MET A 349 0.07 -3.87 20.22
N ARG A 350 0.22 -2.82 21.03
CA ARG A 350 -0.87 -1.96 21.50
C ARG A 350 -0.50 -0.51 21.23
N ILE A 351 -1.42 0.21 20.59
CA ILE A 351 -1.29 1.64 20.32
C ILE A 351 -2.52 2.34 20.86
N ALA A 352 -2.30 3.36 21.66
CA ALA A 352 -3.33 4.30 22.08
C ALA A 352 -2.95 5.69 21.61
N ASN A 353 -3.89 6.42 21.00
CA ASN A 353 -3.67 7.78 20.58
C ASN A 353 -4.84 8.69 20.92
N PHE A 354 -4.51 9.96 21.17
CA PHE A 354 -5.48 11.02 21.35
C PHE A 354 -5.07 12.21 20.47
N LYS A 355 -6.00 12.72 19.67
CA LYS A 355 -5.76 13.81 18.72
C LYS A 355 -6.84 14.88 18.85
N VAL A 356 -6.42 16.13 18.75
CA VAL A 356 -7.29 17.30 18.68
C VAL A 356 -6.89 18.12 17.47
N ASP A 357 -7.87 18.49 16.63
CA ASP A 357 -7.68 19.36 15.49
C ASP A 357 -8.71 20.49 15.50
N TYR A 358 -8.23 21.72 15.39
CA TYR A 358 -9.04 22.90 15.24
C TYR A 358 -8.71 23.62 13.94
N SER A 359 -9.73 24.08 13.24
CA SER A 359 -9.60 24.84 12.01
C SER A 359 -10.50 26.05 12.01
N GLN A 360 -9.92 27.24 11.84
CA GLN A 360 -10.58 28.53 11.82
C GLN A 360 -10.47 29.17 10.43
N PRO A 361 -11.59 29.48 9.76
CA PRO A 361 -11.57 30.25 8.53
C PRO A 361 -11.19 31.70 8.80
N ILE A 362 -10.45 32.30 7.86
CA ILE A 362 -10.08 33.71 7.87
C ILE A 362 -10.83 34.40 6.75
N LYS A 363 -11.91 35.10 7.08
CA LYS A 363 -12.84 35.68 6.10
C LYS A 363 -12.25 36.79 5.22
N ILE A 364 -11.16 37.45 5.67
CA ILE A 364 -10.50 38.56 4.96
C ILE A 364 -9.69 38.04 3.76
N LEU A 365 -9.26 36.77 3.80
CA LEU A 365 -8.47 36.13 2.76
C LEU A 365 -9.31 35.05 2.04
N ASP A 366 -9.31 35.09 0.73
CA ASP A 366 -9.98 34.06 -0.08
C ASP A 366 -9.36 32.70 0.23
N GLY A 367 -10.21 31.73 0.61
CA GLY A 367 -9.75 30.42 1.08
C GLY A 367 -8.87 30.44 2.34
N GLY A 368 -8.84 31.58 3.06
CA GLY A 368 -8.02 31.76 4.26
C GLY A 368 -8.44 30.83 5.40
N LYS A 369 -7.48 30.12 5.96
CA LYS A 369 -7.70 29.16 7.05
C LYS A 369 -6.45 29.02 7.92
N VAL A 370 -6.64 29.04 9.24
CA VAL A 370 -5.62 28.58 10.21
C VAL A 370 -6.07 27.26 10.79
N SER A 371 -5.18 26.30 10.82
CA SER A 371 -5.39 25.01 11.46
C SER A 371 -4.32 24.80 12.54
N LEU A 372 -4.75 24.34 13.70
CA LEU A 372 -3.86 23.95 14.80
C LEU A 372 -4.33 22.64 15.38
N GLY A 373 -3.41 21.84 15.88
CA GLY A 373 -3.77 20.58 16.51
C GLY A 373 -2.65 19.97 17.31
N GLY A 374 -2.98 18.91 18.01
CA GLY A 374 -2.07 18.13 18.82
C GLY A 374 -2.37 16.64 18.75
N LEU A 375 -1.34 15.83 18.92
CA LEU A 375 -1.41 14.38 18.98
C LEU A 375 -0.53 13.88 20.11
N TYR A 376 -1.08 12.98 20.92
CA TYR A 376 -0.31 12.11 21.81
C TYR A 376 -0.54 10.65 21.42
N GLU A 377 0.53 9.92 21.25
CA GLU A 377 0.49 8.49 20.93
C GLU A 377 1.43 7.71 21.83
N LYS A 378 0.93 6.59 22.37
CA LYS A 378 1.74 5.61 23.09
C LYS A 378 1.62 4.26 22.41
N GLN A 379 2.76 3.66 22.09
CA GLN A 379 2.89 2.33 21.52
C GLN A 379 3.72 1.45 22.43
N ASN A 380 3.21 0.25 22.71
CA ASN A 380 3.94 -0.81 23.37
C ASN A 380 3.97 -2.02 22.44
N PHE A 381 5.09 -2.67 22.37
CA PHE A 381 5.27 -3.91 21.62
C PHE A 381 6.12 -4.87 22.43
N ASP A 382 5.70 -6.11 22.49
CA ASP A 382 6.46 -7.21 23.04
C ASP A 382 6.46 -8.41 22.11
N THR A 383 7.57 -9.14 22.10
CA THR A 383 7.67 -10.41 21.39
C THR A 383 8.32 -11.46 22.25
N GLN A 384 7.81 -12.69 22.14
CA GLN A 384 8.31 -13.88 22.81
C GLN A 384 8.65 -14.92 21.78
N SER A 385 9.88 -15.42 21.83
CA SER A 385 10.37 -16.46 20.93
C SER A 385 11.00 -17.58 21.72
N ARG A 386 10.68 -18.81 21.37
CA ARG A 386 11.24 -20.01 22.00
C ARG A 386 12.71 -20.15 21.60
N GLY A 387 13.63 -20.03 22.58
CA GLY A 387 15.07 -20.19 22.34
C GLY A 387 15.73 -19.09 21.53
N LEU A 388 15.05 -17.95 21.34
CA LEU A 388 15.54 -16.79 20.62
C LEU A 388 15.41 -15.53 21.47
N THR A 389 15.82 -14.40 20.91
CA THR A 389 15.79 -13.08 21.52
C THR A 389 14.36 -12.58 21.73
N ASN A 390 14.07 -12.01 22.87
CA ASN A 390 12.83 -11.27 23.12
C ASN A 390 13.09 -9.78 22.95
N LEU A 391 12.09 -9.04 22.46
CA LEU A 391 12.11 -7.60 22.31
C LEU A 391 10.94 -6.97 23.05
N ASP A 392 11.23 -6.08 23.99
CA ASP A 392 10.27 -5.14 24.58
C ASP A 392 10.54 -3.75 23.98
N TYR A 393 9.55 -3.13 23.39
CA TYR A 393 9.69 -1.82 22.74
C TYR A 393 8.59 -0.88 23.21
N GLN A 394 8.96 0.34 23.53
CA GLN A 394 8.04 1.42 23.90
C GLN A 394 8.34 2.67 23.08
N ARG A 395 7.29 3.32 22.62
CA ARG A 395 7.38 4.64 22.00
C ARG A 395 6.27 5.55 22.52
N GLN A 396 6.65 6.76 22.90
CA GLN A 396 5.73 7.86 23.15
C GLN A 396 6.05 8.99 22.18
N THR A 397 5.02 9.56 21.57
CA THR A 397 5.15 10.70 20.66
C THR A 397 4.14 11.76 21.06
N ALA A 398 4.63 12.93 21.43
CA ALA A 398 3.81 14.11 21.66
C ALA A 398 4.07 15.11 20.54
N SER A 399 3.04 15.64 19.91
CA SER A 399 3.21 16.59 18.82
C SER A 399 2.14 17.67 18.79
N THR A 400 2.52 18.83 18.25
CA THR A 400 1.60 19.93 17.94
C THR A 400 1.94 20.50 16.58
N TYR A 401 0.95 21.08 15.90
CA TYR A 401 1.17 21.73 14.62
C TYR A 401 0.36 23.02 14.49
N LEU A 402 0.88 23.91 13.65
CA LEU A 402 0.21 25.10 13.16
C LEU A 402 0.35 25.15 11.63
N GLU A 403 -0.75 25.36 10.93
CA GLU A 403 -0.78 25.50 9.48
C GLU A 403 -1.68 26.65 9.06
N PHE A 404 -1.19 27.47 8.14
CA PHE A 404 -1.87 28.58 7.53
C PHE A 404 -2.07 28.31 6.05
N GLN A 405 -3.28 28.50 5.55
CA GLN A 405 -3.64 28.41 4.14
C GLN A 405 -4.31 29.71 3.72
N ALA A 406 -3.98 30.22 2.54
CA ALA A 406 -4.64 31.38 1.97
C ALA A 406 -4.46 31.43 0.46
N LYS A 407 -5.42 32.06 -0.21
CA LYS A 407 -5.34 32.42 -1.62
C LYS A 407 -5.25 33.93 -1.75
N LEU A 408 -4.22 34.38 -2.45
CA LEU A 408 -3.99 35.78 -2.74
C LEU A 408 -3.90 35.97 -4.27
N LYS A 409 -4.98 36.44 -4.88
CA LYS A 409 -5.10 36.59 -6.36
C LYS A 409 -4.83 35.24 -7.05
N LYS A 410 -3.68 35.11 -7.73
CA LYS A 410 -3.24 33.92 -8.46
C LYS A 410 -2.37 32.97 -7.64
N PHE A 411 -2.07 33.33 -6.39
CA PHE A 411 -1.23 32.49 -5.50
C PHE A 411 -2.08 31.77 -4.48
N ASP A 412 -1.84 30.47 -4.32
CA ASP A 412 -2.33 29.65 -3.21
C ASP A 412 -1.14 29.28 -2.33
N PHE A 413 -1.24 29.53 -1.02
CA PHE A 413 -0.18 29.30 -0.05
C PHE A 413 -0.63 28.29 1.00
N THR A 414 0.26 27.39 1.35
CA THR A 414 0.15 26.57 2.57
C THR A 414 1.50 26.64 3.29
N LEU A 415 1.48 27.18 4.51
CA LEU A 415 2.67 27.30 5.35
C LEU A 415 2.37 26.61 6.68
N GLY A 416 3.25 25.74 7.14
CA GLY A 416 3.01 25.02 8.37
C GLY A 416 4.30 24.63 9.08
N VAL A 417 4.17 24.37 10.36
CA VAL A 417 5.23 23.78 11.18
C VAL A 417 4.61 22.77 12.14
N ARG A 418 5.26 21.65 12.28
CA ARG A 418 4.92 20.62 13.26
C ARG A 418 6.11 20.42 14.20
N ALA A 419 5.84 20.41 15.49
CA ALA A 419 6.79 20.07 16.53
C ALA A 419 6.46 18.69 17.08
N GLU A 420 7.44 17.81 17.14
CA GLU A 420 7.27 16.45 17.69
C GLU A 420 8.38 16.14 18.69
N ASN A 421 7.98 15.58 19.82
CA ASN A 421 8.89 14.99 20.80
C ASN A 421 8.73 13.48 20.78
N TYR A 422 9.82 12.78 20.57
CA TYR A 422 9.90 11.33 20.56
C TYR A 422 10.59 10.85 21.81
N ASP A 423 10.02 9.85 22.46
CA ASP A 423 10.63 9.07 23.52
C ASP A 423 10.52 7.58 23.14
N ILE A 424 11.63 7.03 22.66
CA ILE A 424 11.71 5.66 22.15
C ILE A 424 12.76 4.93 22.97
N SER A 425 12.35 3.79 23.53
CA SER A 425 13.21 2.90 24.30
C SER A 425 12.84 1.43 24.05
N GLY A 426 13.73 0.53 24.39
CA GLY A 426 13.46 -0.90 24.30
C GLY A 426 14.63 -1.72 24.81
N ILE A 427 14.34 -2.98 25.05
CA ILE A 427 15.28 -3.95 25.60
C ILE A 427 15.18 -5.21 24.77
N THR A 428 16.35 -5.71 24.33
CA THR A 428 16.47 -7.04 23.72
C THR A 428 17.13 -8.00 24.69
N ARG A 429 16.62 -9.24 24.76
CA ARG A 429 17.23 -10.35 25.52
C ARG A 429 17.68 -11.42 24.57
N VAL A 430 18.97 -11.62 24.45
CA VAL A 430 19.60 -12.57 23.52
C VAL A 430 20.23 -13.70 24.31
N ILE A 431 20.08 -14.93 23.86
CA ILE A 431 20.84 -16.06 24.38
C ILE A 431 22.21 -16.06 23.69
N ASP A 432 23.28 -15.90 24.46
CA ASP A 432 24.64 -15.90 23.93
C ASP A 432 25.15 -17.33 23.63
N SER A 433 26.36 -17.42 23.11
CA SER A 433 27.01 -18.69 22.77
C SER A 433 27.26 -19.62 23.99
N THR A 434 27.15 -19.07 25.21
CA THR A 434 27.28 -19.83 26.47
C THR A 434 25.94 -20.32 27.01
N GLY A 435 24.81 -19.97 26.34
CA GLY A 435 23.45 -20.23 26.80
C GLY A 435 22.94 -19.25 27.86
N SER A 436 23.71 -18.18 28.13
CA SER A 436 23.32 -17.15 29.09
C SER A 436 22.44 -16.08 28.42
N VAL A 437 21.44 -15.59 29.16
CA VAL A 437 20.59 -14.49 28.68
C VAL A 437 21.31 -13.16 28.84
N VAL A 438 21.68 -12.51 27.74
CA VAL A 438 22.31 -11.18 27.74
C VAL A 438 21.24 -10.15 27.36
N GLN A 439 21.09 -9.14 28.20
CA GLN A 439 20.23 -7.99 27.93
C GLN A 439 21.02 -6.90 27.21
N LYS A 440 20.43 -6.35 26.13
CA LYS A 440 20.96 -5.18 25.41
C LYS A 440 19.85 -4.16 25.24
N ASP A 441 20.15 -2.91 25.49
CA ASP A 441 19.22 -1.82 25.22
C ASP A 441 19.21 -1.49 23.73
N LEU A 442 18.03 -1.17 23.21
CA LEU A 442 17.91 -0.53 21.90
C LEU A 442 18.57 0.85 21.96
N LEU A 443 19.07 1.33 20.84
CA LEU A 443 19.58 2.69 20.76
C LEU A 443 18.44 3.70 21.06
N PRO A 444 18.50 4.43 22.20
CA PRO A 444 17.42 5.31 22.59
C PRO A 444 17.31 6.51 21.66
N PHE A 445 16.07 6.91 21.33
CA PHE A 445 15.81 8.10 20.55
C PHE A 445 14.86 9.02 21.33
N ASN A 446 15.45 9.88 22.15
CA ASN A 446 14.72 10.92 22.89
C ASN A 446 15.09 12.28 22.29
N LYS A 447 14.26 12.80 21.39
CA LYS A 447 14.57 14.01 20.60
C LYS A 447 13.32 14.83 20.30
N PHE A 448 13.46 16.13 20.54
CA PHE A 448 12.55 17.14 20.00
C PHE A 448 12.96 17.55 18.59
N LYS A 449 12.03 17.63 17.67
CA LYS A 449 12.25 17.97 16.27
C LYS A 449 11.17 18.91 15.73
N LEU A 450 11.59 19.82 14.84
CA LEU A 450 10.70 20.69 14.08
C LEU A 450 10.64 20.24 12.62
N PHE A 451 9.43 20.22 12.08
CA PHE A 451 9.11 19.79 10.73
C PHE A 451 8.34 20.88 9.99
N PRO A 452 9.05 21.86 9.39
CA PRO A 452 8.41 22.88 8.57
C PRO A 452 7.91 22.29 7.24
N ASN A 453 6.83 22.88 6.72
CA ASN A 453 6.33 22.67 5.36
C ASN A 453 5.91 24.00 4.74
N ALA A 454 6.15 24.13 3.44
CA ALA A 454 5.72 25.25 2.65
C ALA A 454 5.30 24.80 1.26
N SER A 455 4.15 25.25 0.79
CA SER A 455 3.64 25.00 -0.55
C SER A 455 3.13 26.30 -1.13
N VAL A 456 3.56 26.62 -2.35
CA VAL A 456 3.11 27.77 -3.10
C VAL A 456 2.69 27.32 -4.48
N GLN A 457 1.49 27.66 -4.90
CA GLN A 457 1.00 27.42 -6.26
C GLN A 457 0.66 28.77 -6.91
N TYR A 458 1.14 28.99 -8.12
CA TYR A 458 0.83 30.14 -8.96
C TYR A 458 0.00 29.72 -10.16
N SER A 459 -1.20 30.29 -10.29
CA SER A 459 -2.08 30.08 -11.44
C SER A 459 -1.62 30.95 -12.62
N LEU A 460 -0.89 30.34 -13.57
CA LEU A 460 -0.41 31.05 -14.78
C LEU A 460 -1.57 31.50 -15.66
N MET A 461 -2.48 30.58 -15.94
CA MET A 461 -3.73 30.80 -16.68
C MET A 461 -4.78 29.79 -16.20
N ASN A 462 -6.00 29.89 -16.75
CA ASN A 462 -7.03 28.89 -16.41
C ASN A 462 -6.52 27.46 -16.68
N GLN A 463 -6.58 26.61 -15.66
CA GLN A 463 -6.18 25.20 -15.69
C GLN A 463 -4.66 24.95 -15.88
N VAL A 464 -3.81 25.99 -15.77
CA VAL A 464 -2.34 25.82 -15.78
C VAL A 464 -1.76 26.46 -14.53
N SER A 465 -1.01 25.70 -13.76
CA SER A 465 -0.42 26.16 -12.51
C SER A 465 1.01 25.66 -12.33
N LEU A 466 1.83 26.49 -11.73
CA LEU A 466 3.18 26.14 -11.27
C LEU A 466 3.16 26.06 -9.75
N SER A 467 3.65 24.96 -9.19
CA SER A 467 3.78 24.79 -7.74
C SER A 467 5.23 24.55 -7.33
N ALA A 468 5.59 25.09 -6.16
CA ALA A 468 6.85 24.84 -5.49
C ALA A 468 6.56 24.41 -4.04
N ASN A 469 7.17 23.33 -3.60
CA ASN A 469 6.89 22.67 -2.33
C ASN A 469 8.19 22.36 -1.59
N TYR A 470 8.15 22.51 -0.28
CA TYR A 470 9.18 22.04 0.65
C TYR A 470 8.52 21.38 1.86
N ASN A 471 9.03 20.24 2.30
CA ASN A 471 8.72 19.70 3.61
C ASN A 471 9.90 18.94 4.21
N LYS A 472 9.96 18.96 5.54
CA LYS A 472 10.87 18.14 6.34
C LYS A 472 10.08 17.01 6.98
N LYS A 473 10.63 15.79 6.95
CA LYS A 473 9.98 14.57 7.44
C LYS A 473 10.97 13.67 8.17
N ILE A 474 10.44 12.71 8.93
CA ILE A 474 11.21 11.67 9.60
C ILE A 474 10.60 10.30 9.29
N SER A 475 11.43 9.29 9.11
CA SER A 475 10.99 7.89 9.07
C SER A 475 11.67 7.13 10.20
N LEU A 476 10.86 6.61 11.11
CA LEU A 476 11.36 5.73 12.16
C LEU A 476 11.57 4.33 11.58
N PRO A 477 12.64 3.60 11.97
CA PRO A 477 12.77 2.20 11.63
C PRO A 477 11.56 1.42 12.14
N SER A 478 11.02 0.50 11.33
CA SER A 478 9.92 -0.35 11.78
C SER A 478 10.38 -1.32 12.86
N ILE A 479 9.47 -1.74 13.73
CA ILE A 479 9.81 -2.68 14.82
C ILE A 479 10.33 -4.00 14.25
N SER A 480 9.81 -4.44 13.10
CA SER A 480 10.27 -5.67 12.43
C SER A 480 11.75 -5.61 12.02
N VAL A 481 12.25 -4.46 11.56
CA VAL A 481 13.67 -4.32 11.20
C VAL A 481 14.58 -4.06 12.40
N LEU A 482 14.03 -3.58 13.53
CA LEU A 482 14.75 -3.44 14.79
C LEU A 482 14.86 -4.76 15.55
N ASN A 483 13.88 -5.65 15.36
CA ASN A 483 13.77 -6.86 16.15
C ASN A 483 14.79 -7.92 15.69
N PRO A 484 15.82 -8.20 16.49
CA PRO A 484 16.83 -9.20 16.15
C PRO A 484 16.27 -10.64 16.11
N ASN A 485 15.05 -10.86 16.59
CA ASN A 485 14.36 -12.16 16.53
C ASN A 485 13.71 -12.45 15.17
N ASN A 486 13.76 -11.53 14.26
CA ASN A 486 13.21 -11.71 12.92
C ASN A 486 14.06 -12.63 12.05
N THR A 487 14.62 -13.68 12.62
CA THR A 487 15.39 -14.63 11.85
C THR A 487 14.44 -15.61 11.20
N THR A 488 14.30 -15.52 9.89
CA THR A 488 13.67 -16.55 9.08
C THR A 488 14.76 -17.38 8.41
N PHE A 489 14.70 -18.69 8.57
CA PHE A 489 15.62 -19.58 7.88
C PHE A 489 15.09 -19.87 6.47
N GLN A 490 15.92 -19.66 5.46
CA GLN A 490 15.66 -20.08 4.08
C GLN A 490 16.50 -21.31 3.73
N GLY A 491 17.62 -21.45 4.40
CA GLY A 491 18.59 -22.52 4.27
C GLY A 491 19.71 -22.35 5.30
N PRO A 492 20.58 -23.35 5.48
CA PRO A 492 21.69 -23.28 6.43
C PRO A 492 22.70 -22.17 6.12
N ASN A 493 22.67 -21.66 4.90
CA ASN A 493 23.55 -20.60 4.40
C ASN A 493 22.90 -19.20 4.40
N THR A 494 21.72 -19.02 4.95
CA THR A 494 21.00 -17.75 4.88
C THR A 494 20.63 -17.25 6.26
N GLN A 495 20.98 -15.99 6.55
CA GLN A 495 20.59 -15.29 7.78
C GLN A 495 19.86 -14.01 7.46
N VAL A 496 18.74 -13.80 8.13
CA VAL A 496 17.96 -12.56 8.08
C VAL A 496 17.95 -11.97 9.48
N ASN A 497 18.63 -10.86 9.69
CA ASN A 497 18.82 -10.26 11.01
C ASN A 497 18.22 -8.86 11.06
N GLY A 498 17.39 -8.59 12.07
CA GLY A 498 17.02 -7.23 12.44
C GLY A 498 18.23 -6.49 13.07
N ASN A 499 18.23 -5.16 12.95
CA ASN A 499 19.30 -4.33 13.46
C ASN A 499 18.76 -3.32 14.50
N PRO A 500 18.96 -3.58 15.81
CA PRO A 500 18.48 -2.70 16.88
C PRO A 500 19.18 -1.35 16.93
N ASN A 501 20.28 -1.16 16.19
CA ASN A 501 21.08 0.07 16.19
C ASN A 501 20.69 1.07 15.09
N LEU A 502 19.59 0.80 14.36
CA LEU A 502 19.15 1.69 13.29
C LEU A 502 18.70 3.05 13.81
N GLN A 503 19.18 4.10 13.14
CA GLN A 503 18.79 5.48 13.38
C GLN A 503 17.58 5.86 12.51
N PRO A 504 16.71 6.75 13.00
CA PRO A 504 15.68 7.35 12.17
C PRO A 504 16.24 8.12 10.97
N THR A 505 15.56 8.00 9.83
CA THR A 505 15.88 8.77 8.63
C THR A 505 15.23 10.14 8.67
N ILE A 506 15.97 11.20 8.39
CA ILE A 506 15.45 12.56 8.23
C ILE A 506 15.49 12.94 6.76
N PHE A 507 14.36 13.45 6.25
CA PHE A 507 14.21 13.88 4.87
C PHE A 507 13.98 15.39 4.77
N ASP A 508 14.67 16.04 3.84
CA ASP A 508 14.34 17.35 3.31
C ASP A 508 13.87 17.17 1.85
N ASN A 509 12.61 17.44 1.58
CA ASN A 509 11.98 17.21 0.28
C ASN A 509 11.69 18.54 -0.41
N TYR A 510 12.11 18.67 -1.65
CA TYR A 510 11.88 19.81 -2.52
C TYR A 510 11.18 19.35 -3.79
N GLU A 511 10.20 20.09 -4.27
CA GLU A 511 9.48 19.76 -5.50
C GLU A 511 9.07 21.03 -6.25
N ILE A 512 9.24 21.01 -7.56
CA ILE A 512 8.68 21.98 -8.50
C ILE A 512 7.84 21.21 -9.53
N LYS A 513 6.60 21.71 -9.78
CA LYS A 513 5.69 21.02 -10.69
C LYS A 513 4.85 22.04 -11.49
N LEU A 514 4.84 21.88 -12.80
CA LEU A 514 3.92 22.53 -13.72
C LEU A 514 2.79 21.55 -14.03
N SER A 515 1.56 21.96 -13.81
CA SER A 515 0.36 21.16 -14.08
C SER A 515 -0.53 21.90 -15.09
N ALA A 516 -1.12 21.16 -16.02
CA ALA A 516 -2.01 21.70 -17.02
C ALA A 516 -3.23 20.79 -17.22
N PHE A 517 -4.42 21.38 -17.34
CA PHE A 517 -5.69 20.69 -17.63
C PHE A 517 -6.01 19.53 -16.69
N ASP A 518 -5.54 19.58 -15.45
CA ASP A 518 -5.67 18.56 -14.38
C ASP A 518 -5.05 17.18 -14.69
N TYR A 519 -4.62 16.92 -15.90
CA TYR A 519 -4.11 15.62 -16.34
C TYR A 519 -2.66 15.64 -16.80
N ALA A 520 -2.21 16.76 -17.37
CA ALA A 520 -0.85 16.92 -17.83
C ALA A 520 0.02 17.54 -16.74
N PHE A 521 1.22 17.04 -16.56
CA PHE A 521 2.19 17.64 -15.67
C PHE A 521 3.63 17.34 -16.06
N ILE A 522 4.51 18.21 -15.65
CA ILE A 522 5.95 18.01 -15.61
C ILE A 522 6.45 18.42 -14.24
N GLY A 523 7.24 17.56 -13.59
CA GLY A 523 7.71 17.81 -12.24
C GLY A 523 9.15 17.36 -12.04
N TYR A 524 9.83 18.04 -11.13
CA TYR A 524 11.14 17.66 -10.65
C TYR A 524 11.16 17.76 -9.13
N SER A 525 11.66 16.70 -8.47
CA SER A 525 11.81 16.68 -7.03
C SER A 525 13.16 16.10 -6.60
N VAL A 526 13.64 16.60 -5.47
CA VAL A 526 14.83 16.11 -4.79
C VAL A 526 14.47 15.82 -3.34
N SER A 527 14.77 14.60 -2.88
CA SER A 527 14.69 14.20 -1.48
C SER A 527 16.11 13.98 -0.95
N SER A 528 16.55 14.81 -0.01
CA SER A 528 17.81 14.63 0.70
C SER A 528 17.55 13.88 1.99
N ALA A 529 18.13 12.69 2.15
CA ALA A 529 17.93 11.81 3.29
C ALA A 529 19.21 11.66 4.08
N LYS A 530 19.10 11.79 5.41
CA LYS A 530 20.16 11.45 6.36
C LYS A 530 19.78 10.19 7.12
N ASN A 531 20.75 9.28 7.30
CA ASN A 531 20.56 7.98 7.96
C ASN A 531 19.45 7.15 7.30
N GLN A 532 19.40 7.10 5.96
CA GLN A 532 18.41 6.31 5.25
C GLN A 532 18.54 4.83 5.60
N VAL A 533 17.48 4.23 6.15
CA VAL A 533 17.43 2.78 6.37
C VAL A 533 17.32 2.10 5.01
N ALA A 534 18.21 1.17 4.73
CA ALA A 534 18.25 0.39 3.50
C ALA A 534 18.62 -1.06 3.77
N GLN A 535 18.02 -1.94 2.97
CA GLN A 535 18.38 -3.36 2.97
C GLN A 535 19.66 -3.57 2.16
N ILE A 536 20.52 -4.44 2.65
CA ILE A 536 21.65 -4.99 1.91
C ILE A 536 21.59 -6.51 1.93
N ILE A 537 22.07 -7.12 0.85
CA ILE A 537 22.31 -8.56 0.81
C ILE A 537 23.76 -8.74 0.39
N ARG A 538 24.52 -9.39 1.25
CA ARG A 538 25.95 -9.65 1.05
C ARG A 538 26.27 -11.12 1.19
N LYS A 539 27.35 -11.52 0.62
CA LYS A 539 27.86 -12.88 0.66
C LYS A 539 29.23 -12.90 1.37
N GLU A 540 29.43 -13.89 2.20
CA GLU A 540 30.74 -14.25 2.78
C GLU A 540 30.92 -15.77 2.65
N GLY A 541 31.88 -16.23 1.87
CA GLY A 541 32.00 -17.64 1.52
C GLY A 541 30.71 -18.15 0.82
N LYS A 542 30.05 -19.15 1.37
CA LYS A 542 28.75 -19.65 0.92
C LYS A 542 27.56 -19.05 1.69
N ASN A 543 27.82 -18.19 2.68
CA ASN A 543 26.76 -17.65 3.51
C ASN A 543 26.21 -16.35 2.93
N LEU A 544 24.89 -16.21 2.99
CA LEU A 544 24.12 -15.06 2.54
C LEU A 544 23.55 -14.34 3.77
N PHE A 545 23.82 -13.03 3.86
CA PHE A 545 23.36 -12.18 4.94
C PHE A 545 22.41 -11.11 4.38
N ASN A 546 21.22 -11.07 4.92
CA ASN A 546 20.23 -10.04 4.63
C ASN A 546 20.09 -9.14 5.87
N GLU A 547 20.54 -7.91 5.74
CA GLU A 547 20.69 -6.98 6.85
C GLU A 547 20.09 -5.62 6.51
N GLN A 548 19.76 -4.86 7.56
CA GLN A 548 19.34 -3.48 7.44
C GLN A 548 20.46 -2.56 7.94
N VAL A 549 20.77 -1.53 7.16
CA VAL A 549 21.83 -0.55 7.49
C VAL A 549 21.33 0.87 7.32
N ASN A 550 22.00 1.82 7.96
CA ASN A 550 21.79 3.24 7.67
C ASN A 550 22.78 3.73 6.61
N ILE A 551 22.27 4.37 5.56
CA ILE A 551 23.03 5.16 4.59
C ILE A 551 23.16 6.57 5.18
N SER A 552 24.39 7.05 5.45
CA SER A 552 24.62 8.33 6.14
C SER A 552 24.01 9.52 5.41
N ASN A 553 24.27 9.62 4.09
CA ASN A 553 23.72 10.65 3.24
C ASN A 553 23.27 10.04 1.90
N MET A 554 22.10 10.47 1.45
CA MET A 554 21.55 10.04 0.19
C MET A 554 20.73 11.15 -0.44
N ARG A 555 20.74 11.25 -1.79
CA ARG A 555 19.82 12.09 -2.55
C ARG A 555 19.05 11.26 -3.56
N ILE A 556 17.77 11.51 -3.66
CA ILE A 556 16.89 10.90 -4.65
C ILE A 556 16.36 12.00 -5.56
N HIS A 557 16.76 11.95 -6.81
CA HIS A 557 16.31 12.85 -7.86
C HIS A 557 15.19 12.18 -8.65
N ASN A 558 14.09 12.91 -8.86
CA ASN A 558 12.99 12.46 -9.69
C ASN A 558 12.61 13.54 -10.68
N PHE A 559 12.52 13.16 -11.95
CA PHE A 559 11.89 13.93 -13.00
C PHE A 559 10.70 13.12 -13.51
N SER A 560 9.54 13.74 -13.69
CA SER A 560 8.34 13.04 -14.12
C SER A 560 7.49 13.87 -15.05
N VAL A 561 6.91 13.19 -16.04
CA VAL A 561 5.99 13.76 -17.02
C VAL A 561 4.77 12.87 -17.11
N GLY A 562 3.58 13.47 -17.06
CA GLY A 562 2.32 12.80 -17.31
C GLY A 562 1.57 13.55 -18.43
N LEU A 563 1.15 12.84 -19.46
CA LEU A 563 0.51 13.42 -20.62
C LEU A 563 -0.71 12.61 -21.06
N PRO A 564 -1.92 13.18 -21.02
CA PRO A 564 -3.09 12.60 -21.64
C PRO A 564 -3.12 12.91 -23.15
N VAL A 565 -3.34 11.89 -23.96
CA VAL A 565 -3.47 11.99 -25.41
C VAL A 565 -4.85 11.49 -25.81
N PRO A 566 -5.87 12.36 -25.85
CA PRO A 566 -7.19 11.97 -26.36
C PRO A 566 -7.09 11.73 -27.88
N PHE A 567 -7.62 10.60 -28.35
CA PHE A 567 -7.49 10.24 -29.77
C PHE A 567 -8.24 11.17 -30.73
N MET A 568 -9.15 11.99 -30.22
CA MET A 568 -9.76 13.08 -30.98
C MET A 568 -8.74 14.11 -31.51
N ILE A 569 -7.54 14.16 -30.92
CA ILE A 569 -6.46 15.05 -31.40
C ILE A 569 -6.06 14.75 -32.85
N PHE A 570 -6.29 13.51 -33.32
CA PHE A 570 -6.00 13.08 -34.68
C PHE A 570 -7.17 13.35 -35.66
N SER A 571 -8.35 13.78 -35.17
CA SER A 571 -9.55 13.93 -35.97
C SER A 571 -10.24 15.29 -35.85
N LYS A 572 -9.84 16.13 -34.87
CA LYS A 572 -10.47 17.42 -34.60
C LYS A 572 -9.43 18.55 -34.53
N PRO A 573 -9.84 19.78 -34.91
CA PRO A 573 -8.93 20.95 -34.83
C PRO A 573 -8.63 21.30 -33.36
N MET A 574 -7.45 21.90 -33.12
CA MET A 574 -6.96 22.25 -31.78
C MET A 574 -7.94 23.18 -31.01
N SER A 575 -8.66 24.02 -31.70
CA SER A 575 -9.67 24.95 -31.11
C SER A 575 -10.84 24.22 -30.45
N GLU A 576 -11.22 23.03 -30.95
CA GLU A 576 -12.23 22.17 -30.32
C GLU A 576 -11.64 21.35 -29.18
N ILE A 577 -10.38 20.93 -29.31
CA ILE A 577 -9.68 20.16 -28.29
C ILE A 577 -9.47 20.99 -27.03
N MET A 578 -9.12 22.26 -27.17
CA MET A 578 -8.93 23.17 -26.01
C MET A 578 -10.22 23.52 -25.27
N LYS A 579 -11.37 23.40 -25.92
CA LYS A 579 -12.70 23.58 -25.29
C LYS A 579 -13.25 22.28 -24.68
N PHE A 580 -12.56 21.17 -24.90
CA PHE A 580 -13.06 19.85 -24.54
C PHE A 580 -12.93 19.61 -23.03
N ASN A 581 -14.05 19.25 -22.42
CA ASN A 581 -14.06 18.77 -21.06
C ASN A 581 -13.76 17.26 -21.07
N PHE A 582 -12.58 16.88 -20.54
CA PHE A 582 -12.13 15.49 -20.55
C PHE A 582 -13.05 14.60 -19.71
N ASN A 583 -13.88 13.82 -20.40
CA ASN A 583 -14.68 12.79 -19.75
C ASN A 583 -14.19 11.41 -20.17
N PRO A 584 -13.44 10.69 -19.31
CA PRO A 584 -12.86 9.39 -19.66
C PRO A 584 -13.91 8.32 -19.95
N ASP A 585 -15.17 8.49 -19.54
CA ASP A 585 -16.25 7.56 -19.86
C ASP A 585 -16.74 7.67 -21.31
N LYS A 586 -16.40 8.75 -22.00
CA LYS A 586 -16.94 9.07 -23.32
C LYS A 586 -15.91 9.19 -24.43
N ILE A 587 -14.61 9.01 -24.10
CA ILE A 587 -13.53 9.21 -25.06
C ILE A 587 -12.54 8.05 -25.10
N ASN A 588 -11.96 7.88 -26.27
CA ASN A 588 -10.77 7.05 -26.49
C ASN A 588 -9.53 7.91 -26.18
N PHE A 589 -8.64 7.42 -25.36
CA PHE A 589 -7.45 8.15 -24.99
C PHE A 589 -6.30 7.22 -24.62
N MET A 590 -5.12 7.78 -24.65
CA MET A 590 -3.91 7.19 -24.09
C MET A 590 -3.35 8.13 -23.03
N TYR A 591 -2.91 7.60 -21.90
CA TYR A 591 -2.17 8.34 -20.89
C TYR A 591 -0.75 7.82 -20.83
N ILE A 592 0.21 8.71 -21.01
CA ILE A 592 1.64 8.39 -21.01
C ILE A 592 2.24 8.99 -19.75
N TYR A 593 2.87 8.15 -18.95
CA TYR A 593 3.72 8.57 -17.84
C TYR A 593 5.17 8.16 -18.14
N ALA A 594 6.09 9.09 -17.96
CA ALA A 594 7.52 8.86 -17.99
C ALA A 594 8.16 9.48 -16.75
N GLY A 595 8.86 8.67 -15.96
CA GLY A 595 9.60 9.12 -14.78
C GLY A 595 11.06 8.70 -14.85
N TYR A 596 11.96 9.63 -14.57
CA TYR A 596 13.38 9.35 -14.39
C TYR A 596 13.74 9.48 -12.91
N GLN A 597 14.43 8.47 -12.38
CA GLN A 597 14.86 8.44 -10.99
C GLN A 597 16.36 8.14 -10.90
N LYS A 598 17.06 8.81 -9.99
CA LYS A 598 18.45 8.56 -9.67
C LYS A 598 18.67 8.60 -8.18
N HIS A 599 19.30 7.55 -7.65
CA HIS A 599 19.73 7.45 -6.25
C HIS A 599 21.23 7.78 -6.15
N GLU A 600 21.56 8.89 -5.53
CA GLU A 600 22.93 9.28 -5.24
C GLU A 600 23.28 8.87 -3.81
N ILE A 601 24.25 8.00 -3.69
CA ILE A 601 24.79 7.52 -2.42
C ILE A 601 26.30 7.72 -2.46
N ASP A 602 26.89 8.21 -1.38
CA ASP A 602 28.33 8.39 -1.27
C ASP A 602 29.07 7.06 -1.59
N ASN A 603 30.08 7.13 -2.42
CA ASN A 603 30.90 6.00 -2.89
C ASN A 603 30.19 4.93 -3.73
N LEU A 604 28.95 5.18 -4.20
CA LEU A 604 28.25 4.27 -5.08
C LEU A 604 27.81 4.97 -6.38
N ASN A 605 28.31 4.51 -7.53
CA ASN A 605 27.94 5.07 -8.82
C ASN A 605 26.65 4.46 -9.38
N ASN A 606 25.52 4.80 -8.78
CA ASN A 606 24.21 4.38 -9.23
C ASN A 606 23.82 5.09 -10.53
N ARG A 607 23.37 4.30 -11.51
CA ARG A 607 22.76 4.84 -12.72
C ARG A 607 21.30 5.17 -12.47
N GLY A 608 20.85 6.29 -13.00
CA GLY A 608 19.44 6.60 -13.07
C GLY A 608 18.70 5.69 -14.05
N PHE A 609 17.39 5.61 -13.88
CA PHE A 609 16.53 4.75 -14.67
C PHE A 609 15.21 5.43 -15.02
N TRP A 610 14.59 4.96 -16.10
CA TRP A 610 13.27 5.41 -16.52
C TRP A 610 12.22 4.39 -16.16
N ILE A 611 11.06 4.92 -15.81
CA ILE A 611 9.81 4.19 -15.56
C ILE A 611 8.81 4.71 -16.57
N PHE A 612 8.25 3.82 -17.38
CA PHE A 612 7.19 4.16 -18.33
C PHE A 612 5.92 3.41 -17.97
N ASN A 613 4.79 4.14 -17.95
CA ASN A 613 3.47 3.57 -17.88
C ASN A 613 2.62 4.16 -19.01
N VAL A 614 2.07 3.31 -19.84
CA VAL A 614 1.20 3.71 -20.94
C VAL A 614 -0.14 3.01 -20.75
N MET A 615 -1.16 3.80 -20.48
CA MET A 615 -2.53 3.32 -20.33
C MET A 615 -3.34 3.74 -21.56
N THR A 616 -4.01 2.82 -22.21
CA THR A 616 -4.88 3.08 -23.36
C THR A 616 -6.29 2.64 -23.05
N GLN A 617 -7.27 3.48 -23.35
CA GLN A 617 -8.69 3.15 -23.27
C GLN A 617 -9.36 3.32 -24.62
N LEU A 618 -10.10 2.29 -25.01
CA LEU A 618 -10.94 2.30 -26.22
C LEU A 618 -12.39 1.94 -25.83
N ILE A 619 -13.32 2.71 -26.32
CA ILE A 619 -14.75 2.44 -26.23
C ILE A 619 -15.18 1.75 -27.50
N LEU A 620 -15.44 0.45 -27.39
CA LEU A 620 -15.89 -0.42 -28.47
C LEU A 620 -17.42 -0.33 -28.64
N PRO A 621 -17.97 -0.84 -29.75
CA PRO A 621 -19.41 -0.96 -29.92
C PRO A 621 -20.11 -1.57 -28.70
N LYS A 622 -21.39 -1.21 -28.48
CA LYS A 622 -22.21 -1.61 -27.31
C LYS A 622 -21.59 -1.15 -25.95
N GLN A 623 -20.82 -0.07 -25.95
CA GLN A 623 -20.18 0.54 -24.77
C GLN A 623 -19.30 -0.44 -23.99
N ILE A 624 -18.66 -1.37 -24.66
CA ILE A 624 -17.61 -2.21 -24.06
C ILE A 624 -16.34 -1.37 -23.96
N LYS A 625 -15.77 -1.23 -22.76
CA LYS A 625 -14.49 -0.55 -22.56
C LYS A 625 -13.37 -1.58 -22.63
N LEU A 626 -12.45 -1.39 -23.54
CA LEU A 626 -11.18 -2.09 -23.59
C LEU A 626 -10.13 -1.16 -22.96
N THR A 627 -9.42 -1.64 -21.98
CA THR A 627 -8.27 -0.96 -21.42
C THR A 627 -7.03 -1.84 -21.53
N ALA A 628 -5.94 -1.24 -21.94
CA ALA A 628 -4.61 -1.87 -21.95
C ALA A 628 -3.64 -1.00 -21.16
N ASN A 629 -2.83 -1.63 -20.34
CA ASN A 629 -1.80 -0.96 -19.55
C ASN A 629 -0.45 -1.62 -19.81
N TYR A 630 0.56 -0.82 -20.17
CA TYR A 630 1.94 -1.25 -20.35
C TYR A 630 2.82 -0.59 -19.33
N SER A 631 3.58 -1.37 -18.56
CA SER A 631 4.56 -0.88 -17.59
C SER A 631 5.95 -1.39 -17.93
N TYR A 632 6.91 -0.47 -17.96
CA TYR A 632 8.30 -0.79 -18.28
C TYR A 632 9.26 -0.01 -17.39
N LEU A 633 10.27 -0.71 -16.85
CA LEU A 633 11.39 -0.11 -16.14
C LEU A 633 12.68 -0.46 -16.85
N THR A 634 13.52 0.55 -17.12
CA THR A 634 14.77 0.35 -17.88
C THR A 634 15.77 -0.52 -17.12
N PRO A 635 16.62 -1.31 -17.81
CA PRO A 635 17.67 -2.11 -17.19
C PRO A 635 18.75 -1.24 -16.57
N ARG A 636 19.59 -1.85 -15.73
CA ARG A 636 20.70 -1.21 -15.01
C ARG A 636 20.27 -0.10 -14.07
N ALA A 637 19.01 -0.16 -13.60
CA ALA A 637 18.46 0.75 -12.61
C ALA A 637 19.19 0.60 -11.28
N GLY A 638 19.85 1.66 -10.81
CA GLY A 638 20.50 1.72 -9.50
C GLY A 638 19.50 2.16 -8.43
N TYR A 639 19.16 1.27 -7.51
CA TYR A 639 18.18 1.48 -6.46
C TYR A 639 18.77 1.12 -5.09
N PHE A 640 19.08 2.10 -4.24
CA PHE A 640 19.91 1.93 -3.05
C PHE A 640 21.19 1.14 -3.40
N TYR A 641 21.42 0.02 -2.73
CA TYR A 641 22.54 -0.88 -2.98
C TYR A 641 22.23 -1.97 -4.01
N PHE A 642 21.14 -1.85 -4.78
CA PHE A 642 20.76 -2.83 -5.80
C PHE A 642 20.86 -2.23 -7.19
N THR A 643 21.26 -3.03 -8.15
CA THR A 643 21.24 -2.68 -9.59
C THR A 643 20.39 -3.71 -10.33
N ALA A 644 19.38 -3.26 -11.07
CA ALA A 644 18.57 -4.12 -11.92
C ALA A 644 19.39 -4.58 -13.14
N GLU A 645 19.61 -5.88 -13.28
CA GLU A 645 20.31 -6.48 -14.42
C GLU A 645 19.46 -6.42 -15.69
N LYS A 646 18.16 -6.69 -15.55
CA LYS A 646 17.15 -6.64 -16.60
C LYS A 646 15.95 -5.80 -16.18
N PRO A 647 15.11 -5.34 -17.12
CA PRO A 647 13.84 -4.73 -16.79
C PRO A 647 13.00 -5.66 -15.92
N PHE A 648 12.72 -5.31 -14.67
CA PHE A 648 11.91 -6.16 -13.80
C PHE A 648 10.40 -5.83 -13.87
N SER A 649 10.01 -4.73 -14.48
CA SER A 649 8.65 -4.43 -14.87
C SER A 649 8.61 -4.30 -16.39
N ASN A 650 8.01 -5.29 -17.04
CA ASN A 650 7.77 -5.32 -18.48
C ASN A 650 6.46 -6.08 -18.68
N THR A 651 5.35 -5.44 -18.30
CA THR A 651 4.07 -6.09 -18.19
C THR A 651 3.02 -5.44 -19.07
N VAL A 652 2.15 -6.24 -19.64
CA VAL A 652 0.94 -5.80 -20.35
C VAL A 652 -0.27 -6.41 -19.68
N ASP A 653 -1.20 -5.55 -19.28
CA ASP A 653 -2.49 -5.94 -18.73
C ASP A 653 -3.60 -5.52 -19.70
N ILE A 654 -4.61 -6.37 -19.88
CA ILE A 654 -5.78 -6.10 -20.71
C ILE A 654 -7.04 -6.36 -19.89
N THR A 655 -8.01 -5.45 -20.02
CA THR A 655 -9.30 -5.58 -19.35
C THR A 655 -10.44 -5.18 -20.30
N LEU A 656 -11.46 -6.00 -20.35
CA LEU A 656 -12.73 -5.71 -21.02
C LEU A 656 -13.80 -5.52 -19.95
N THR A 657 -14.47 -4.36 -19.96
CA THR A 657 -15.51 -4.02 -18.99
C THR A 657 -16.81 -3.66 -19.69
N LYS A 658 -17.90 -4.20 -19.18
CA LYS A 658 -19.25 -3.84 -19.61
C LYS A 658 -20.17 -3.60 -18.42
N LYS A 659 -21.00 -2.56 -18.52
CA LYS A 659 -22.03 -2.24 -17.54
C LYS A 659 -23.39 -2.74 -18.05
N PHE A 660 -24.18 -3.30 -17.16
CA PHE A 660 -25.52 -3.84 -17.39
C PHE A 660 -26.50 -3.30 -16.36
N LEU A 661 -27.79 -3.53 -16.55
CA LEU A 661 -28.85 -3.19 -15.59
C LEU A 661 -28.79 -1.71 -15.16
N ASP A 662 -28.78 -0.78 -16.11
CA ASP A 662 -28.66 0.67 -15.86
C ASP A 662 -27.45 1.03 -14.99
N ASN A 663 -26.30 0.48 -15.35
CA ASN A 663 -25.01 0.63 -14.64
C ASN A 663 -24.98 0.06 -13.20
N ARG A 664 -25.94 -0.78 -12.83
CA ARG A 664 -25.95 -1.46 -11.52
C ARG A 664 -25.05 -2.68 -11.46
N LEU A 665 -24.89 -3.37 -12.57
CA LEU A 665 -24.00 -4.53 -12.69
C LEU A 665 -22.85 -4.18 -13.61
N THR A 666 -21.63 -4.24 -13.06
CA THR A 666 -20.39 -4.13 -13.83
C THR A 666 -19.74 -5.50 -13.89
N VAL A 667 -19.43 -5.95 -15.08
CA VAL A 667 -18.68 -7.19 -15.32
C VAL A 667 -17.41 -6.84 -16.06
N SER A 668 -16.29 -7.36 -15.57
CA SER A 668 -15.00 -7.19 -16.23
C SER A 668 -14.31 -8.53 -16.37
N VAL A 669 -13.73 -8.76 -17.55
CA VAL A 669 -12.84 -9.89 -17.83
C VAL A 669 -11.45 -9.31 -18.04
N PHE A 670 -10.44 -9.89 -17.39
CA PHE A 670 -9.09 -9.35 -17.41
C PHE A 670 -8.03 -10.43 -17.58
N ALA A 671 -6.90 -10.00 -18.14
CA ALA A 671 -5.68 -10.75 -18.25
C ALA A 671 -4.53 -9.81 -17.81
N ASN A 672 -3.85 -10.17 -16.74
CA ASN A 672 -2.71 -9.40 -16.21
C ASN A 672 -1.41 -10.10 -16.59
N ASP A 673 -0.37 -9.28 -16.84
CA ASP A 673 0.97 -9.72 -17.24
C ASP A 673 0.93 -10.82 -18.31
N ILE A 674 0.20 -10.54 -19.41
CA ILE A 674 -0.10 -11.54 -20.45
C ILE A 674 1.14 -12.21 -21.04
N PHE A 675 2.28 -11.49 -21.07
CA PHE A 675 3.56 -11.99 -21.55
C PHE A 675 4.41 -12.62 -20.45
N ASN A 676 3.92 -12.65 -19.19
CA ASN A 676 4.63 -13.16 -18.02
C ASN A 676 6.01 -12.49 -17.83
N GLY A 677 6.06 -11.18 -18.09
CA GLY A 677 7.30 -10.38 -18.17
C GLY A 677 7.82 -9.85 -16.84
N GLN A 678 7.09 -10.03 -15.75
CA GLN A 678 7.53 -9.55 -14.43
C GLN A 678 8.51 -10.55 -13.81
N VAL A 679 9.79 -10.25 -13.93
CA VAL A 679 10.90 -11.01 -13.34
C VAL A 679 11.88 -10.04 -12.73
N MET A 680 12.07 -10.07 -11.43
CA MET A 680 13.09 -9.28 -10.76
C MET A 680 14.44 -9.96 -10.91
N GLN A 681 15.41 -9.26 -11.50
CA GLN A 681 16.80 -9.70 -11.62
C GLN A 681 17.68 -8.52 -11.19
N VAL A 682 18.25 -8.62 -10.01
CA VAL A 682 19.03 -7.54 -9.40
C VAL A 682 20.35 -8.06 -8.87
N ARG A 683 21.33 -7.18 -8.81
CA ARG A 683 22.59 -7.42 -8.13
C ARG A 683 22.67 -6.52 -6.91
N SER A 684 22.91 -7.09 -5.76
CA SER A 684 23.25 -6.34 -4.55
C SER A 684 24.70 -5.86 -4.63
N ASN A 685 24.94 -4.60 -4.28
CA ASN A 685 26.29 -3.98 -4.23
C ASN A 685 26.51 -3.45 -2.81
N PRO A 686 26.72 -4.32 -1.82
CA PRO A 686 26.85 -3.91 -0.44
C PRO A 686 28.15 -3.12 -0.24
N PRO A 687 28.22 -2.21 0.75
CA PRO A 687 29.43 -1.46 1.07
C PRO A 687 30.56 -2.37 1.56
N ASN A 688 30.21 -3.50 2.18
CA ASN A 688 31.14 -4.52 2.66
C ASN A 688 30.63 -5.90 2.23
N GLY A 689 31.54 -6.81 1.90
CA GLY A 689 31.23 -8.16 1.42
C GLY A 689 31.10 -8.25 -0.10
N GLU A 690 30.84 -9.46 -0.58
CA GLU A 690 30.71 -9.75 -2.02
C GLU A 690 29.30 -9.45 -2.51
N SER A 691 29.20 -9.03 -3.77
CA SER A 691 27.93 -8.84 -4.48
C SER A 691 27.15 -10.14 -4.63
N VAL A 692 25.83 -10.05 -4.56
CA VAL A 692 24.90 -11.17 -4.71
C VAL A 692 23.93 -10.89 -5.86
N TYR A 693 23.87 -11.82 -6.81
CA TYR A 693 22.83 -11.83 -7.83
C TYR A 693 21.56 -12.46 -7.29
N LEU A 694 20.44 -11.79 -7.49
CA LEU A 694 19.13 -12.21 -7.03
C LEU A 694 18.17 -12.26 -8.22
N ARG A 695 17.47 -13.37 -8.36
CA ARG A 695 16.38 -13.52 -9.31
C ARG A 695 15.14 -13.99 -8.58
N SER A 696 14.04 -13.25 -8.74
CA SER A 696 12.74 -13.63 -8.21
C SER A 696 11.69 -13.61 -9.31
N LYS A 697 10.90 -14.68 -9.39
CA LYS A 697 9.80 -14.83 -10.34
C LYS A 697 8.54 -15.23 -9.62
N TYR A 698 7.52 -14.38 -9.70
CA TYR A 698 6.16 -14.65 -9.23
C TYR A 698 5.27 -15.16 -10.38
N ASP A 699 4.19 -15.82 -10.02
CA ASP A 699 3.11 -16.18 -10.94
C ASP A 699 2.17 -14.99 -11.22
N THR A 700 2.71 -13.93 -11.83
CA THR A 700 2.02 -12.66 -12.07
C THR A 700 1.00 -12.75 -13.19
N ARG A 701 1.23 -13.62 -14.19
CA ARG A 701 0.25 -13.85 -15.25
C ARG A 701 -0.99 -14.53 -14.71
N ASN A 702 -2.12 -13.83 -14.75
CA ASN A 702 -3.40 -14.36 -14.31
C ASN A 702 -4.54 -13.88 -15.19
N PHE A 703 -5.60 -14.68 -15.25
CA PHE A 703 -6.82 -14.45 -16.00
C PHE A 703 -8.00 -14.47 -15.03
N GLY A 704 -8.95 -13.58 -15.21
CA GLY A 704 -10.03 -13.53 -14.25
C GLY A 704 -11.26 -12.78 -14.70
N ILE A 705 -12.29 -12.85 -13.84
CA ILE A 705 -13.53 -12.14 -13.96
C ILE A 705 -13.83 -11.42 -12.64
N SER A 706 -14.29 -10.19 -12.75
CA SER A 706 -14.81 -9.44 -11.61
C SER A 706 -16.25 -9.01 -11.84
N ILE A 707 -17.03 -9.02 -10.77
CA ILE A 707 -18.45 -8.66 -10.77
C ILE A 707 -18.65 -7.64 -9.64
N ASN A 708 -19.30 -6.53 -9.98
CA ASN A 708 -19.79 -5.58 -9.00
C ASN A 708 -21.28 -5.36 -9.22
N TYR A 709 -22.08 -5.62 -8.19
CA TYR A 709 -23.52 -5.44 -8.23
C TYR A 709 -23.99 -4.46 -7.17
N LYS A 710 -24.61 -3.37 -7.61
CA LYS A 710 -25.21 -2.35 -6.74
C LYS A 710 -26.71 -2.62 -6.66
N ILE A 711 -27.22 -2.88 -5.46
CA ILE A 711 -28.65 -3.02 -5.21
C ILE A 711 -29.30 -1.64 -5.38
N PRO A 712 -30.37 -1.53 -6.17
CA PRO A 712 -31.00 -0.25 -6.46
C PRO A 712 -31.61 0.37 -5.19
N THR A 713 -31.45 1.68 -5.03
CA THR A 713 -32.08 2.46 -3.98
C THR A 713 -33.03 3.49 -4.58
N LYS A 714 -34.13 3.80 -3.88
CA LYS A 714 -35.08 4.80 -4.33
C LYS A 714 -34.64 6.26 -4.09
N ASN A 715 -33.59 6.47 -3.29
CA ASN A 715 -33.15 7.82 -2.88
C ASN A 715 -31.81 8.18 -3.48
N LYS A 716 -31.71 9.40 -4.04
CA LYS A 716 -30.42 10.00 -4.46
C LYS A 716 -29.63 10.45 -3.22
N LEU A 717 -28.33 10.19 -3.22
CA LEU A 717 -27.45 10.36 -2.09
C LEU A 717 -26.60 11.62 -2.27
N ALA A 718 -26.50 12.48 -1.23
CA ALA A 718 -25.52 13.58 -1.18
C ALA A 718 -24.19 13.08 -0.61
N LYS A 719 -23.06 13.58 -1.09
CA LYS A 719 -21.71 13.21 -0.60
C LYS A 719 -21.44 13.84 0.75
N GLU A 720 -20.85 13.06 1.66
CA GLU A 720 -20.25 13.56 2.89
C GLU A 720 -18.74 13.70 2.73
N ASP A 721 -18.16 14.75 3.33
CA ASP A 721 -16.71 14.88 3.39
C ASP A 721 -16.10 13.79 4.28
N PRO A 722 -15.03 13.15 3.85
CA PRO A 722 -14.33 12.19 4.69
C PRO A 722 -13.76 12.87 5.94
N ASN A 723 -13.84 12.20 7.07
CA ASN A 723 -13.16 12.62 8.28
C ASN A 723 -11.65 12.34 8.14
N ILE A 724 -10.83 13.39 8.10
CA ILE A 724 -9.39 13.32 7.85
C ILE A 724 -8.56 13.26 9.15
N LEU A 725 -9.22 13.11 10.30
CA LEU A 725 -8.55 13.25 11.60
C LEU A 725 -7.51 12.18 11.93
N ASN A 726 -7.58 11.05 11.30
CA ASN A 726 -6.70 9.93 11.61
C ASN A 726 -5.41 9.97 10.81
N ASN A 727 -4.50 10.86 11.18
CA ASN A 727 -3.23 11.05 10.50
C ASN A 727 -2.04 10.49 11.30
N THR A 728 -2.23 9.49 12.15
CA THR A 728 -1.11 8.82 12.79
C THR A 728 -0.49 7.82 11.85
N LYS A 729 0.84 7.89 11.69
CA LYS A 729 1.59 6.84 11.00
C LYS A 729 1.51 5.56 11.81
N LYS A 730 1.41 4.47 11.12
CA LYS A 730 1.36 3.17 11.73
C LYS A 730 2.63 2.39 11.45
N GLU A 731 3.08 1.70 12.46
CA GLU A 731 4.16 0.75 12.36
C GLU A 731 3.62 -0.65 12.08
N ASP A 732 4.48 -1.50 11.59
CA ASP A 732 4.15 -2.90 11.39
C ASP A 732 3.78 -3.58 12.72
N SER A 733 3.19 -4.73 12.68
CA SER A 733 2.80 -5.52 13.85
C SER A 733 4.00 -6.05 14.65
N GLY A 734 5.23 -5.69 14.23
CA GLY A 734 6.47 -6.14 14.87
C GLY A 734 6.71 -7.65 14.76
N GLY A 735 5.98 -8.29 13.87
CA GLY A 735 6.13 -9.71 13.57
C GLY A 735 7.52 -10.03 12.99
N VAL A 736 7.71 -11.28 12.67
CA VAL A 736 8.94 -11.76 12.04
C VAL A 736 9.13 -11.08 10.68
N MET A 737 10.33 -10.58 10.43
CA MET A 737 10.71 -10.08 9.11
C MET A 737 10.68 -11.26 8.14
N GLN A 738 9.59 -11.40 7.39
CA GLN A 738 9.54 -12.36 6.31
C GLN A 738 10.16 -11.70 5.08
N GLN A 739 11.29 -12.25 4.62
CA GLN A 739 11.63 -12.01 3.23
C GLN A 739 10.47 -12.52 2.39
N ASP A 740 9.98 -11.70 1.48
CA ASP A 740 9.09 -12.20 0.46
C ASP A 740 9.83 -13.26 -0.35
N LYS A 741 9.59 -14.49 0.04
CA LYS A 741 10.02 -15.66 -0.70
C LYS A 741 9.25 -15.80 -1.99
#